data_1dbf3485ac106d9c21bbd838a0377b76
#
_entry.id   1dbf3485ac106d9c21bbd838a0377b76
#
_cell.length_a   1.000
_cell.length_b   1.000
_cell.length_c   1.000
_cell.angle_alpha   90.00
_cell.angle_beta   90.00
_cell.angle_gamma   90.00
#
_symmetry.space_group_name_H-M   'P 1'
#
loop_
_entity.id
_entity.type
_entity.pdbx_description
1 polymer ?
#
loop_
_entity_poly.entity_id
_entity_poly.type
_entity_poly.pdbx_seq_one_letter_code
_entity_poly.pdbx_strand_id
1 'polypeptide(L)'
;MRVPSIREIRTGGRTVFLRADLNVPVENGVVMDESRIIATLPTLRHVLDQGSPVVLASHLGRPRGAPDQKYTMAPVAEKLSEILEDYEVLFIDRTIGPRVEAMAMGLCPGQVLVIENLRFHPGEEKNDREFALDLAKLAHIYVNDAFGTCHREHASTAGVPAAMGGGYTGLLVEKELEAFGRMVTHPRKPFTVLMGGAKVSDKVAVIAHVLPKLDNLLIGGAMAFTFIRSRGVATGRSLVEEDRIETAGEIMRAAEKAGVNLVLPVDFVCSQSPDGPPVTVPWNRIPEDMAGYDIGPESVELFRDVLMKSGTIVWNGPMGLFEVEPFDAATREIALILGDATSGGAITIVGGGDSLRAVTEAGALEKVTHASTGGGASLELLQGNELPALGHIAVKGLRPLMGANWKMNGTRQGALDFLDDMMLGNSMHFGADVVLFPPFTLIGGLSAAAEDAGVRLGGQDIHWEPGGAFTGEVSPGMLLEAGCTWFLAGHSERRHIFGETDAVVARKLQAGIAAGLKGILCVGETLAQRESGNTAIVVGKQVEAALHGISGADPSNLVVAYEPVWAIGTGKNATPEEAQKMHVFIRERIGVILGKDFAEEVRIIYGGSVTPGNSGGILSQPDVNGALVGGASLGSESFLDILASL
;
A
#
# COMPACT_ATOMS: atom_id res chain seq x y z
N MET A 1 10.50 -0.26 -6.26
CA MET A 1 10.61 -1.66 -5.73
C MET A 1 9.28 -2.06 -5.11
N ARG A 2 8.81 -3.27 -5.38
CA ARG A 2 7.58 -3.81 -4.79
C ARG A 2 7.88 -4.44 -3.43
N VAL A 3 7.02 -4.22 -2.44
CA VAL A 3 7.12 -4.86 -1.13
C VAL A 3 6.00 -5.92 -1.03
N PRO A 4 6.33 -7.23 -0.96
CA PRO A 4 5.33 -8.29 -0.96
C PRO A 4 4.56 -8.36 0.38
N SER A 5 3.25 -8.61 0.31
CA SER A 5 2.37 -8.77 1.47
C SER A 5 2.26 -10.23 1.90
N ILE A 6 1.98 -10.48 3.19
CA ILE A 6 1.67 -11.81 3.72
C ILE A 6 0.43 -12.45 3.05
N ARG A 7 -0.45 -11.64 2.44
CA ARG A 7 -1.57 -12.15 1.63
C ARG A 7 -1.13 -12.91 0.39
N GLU A 8 0.09 -12.67 -0.06
CA GLU A 8 0.65 -13.26 -1.27
C GLU A 8 1.22 -14.65 -1.06
N ILE A 9 1.24 -15.13 0.19
CA ILE A 9 1.81 -16.41 0.55
C ILE A 9 0.87 -17.21 1.47
N ARG A 10 0.77 -18.52 1.25
CA ARG A 10 0.28 -19.45 2.26
C ARG A 10 1.44 -19.91 3.14
N THR A 11 1.27 -19.74 4.40
CA THR A 11 2.33 -20.09 5.36
C THR A 11 2.48 -21.60 5.55
N GLY A 12 1.41 -22.39 5.24
CA GLY A 12 1.47 -23.84 5.09
C GLY A 12 1.97 -24.60 6.33
N GLY A 13 1.60 -24.13 7.53
CA GLY A 13 2.07 -24.71 8.80
C GLY A 13 3.51 -24.39 9.17
N ARG A 14 4.23 -23.61 8.35
CA ARG A 14 5.60 -23.14 8.66
C ARG A 14 5.57 -22.07 9.73
N THR A 15 6.53 -22.11 10.65
CA THR A 15 6.68 -21.07 11.69
C THR A 15 6.97 -19.71 11.07
N VAL A 16 6.24 -18.69 11.51
CA VAL A 16 6.37 -17.30 11.04
C VAL A 16 7.02 -16.45 12.13
N PHE A 17 8.11 -15.76 11.82
CA PHE A 17 8.66 -14.70 12.66
C PHE A 17 7.89 -13.39 12.35
N LEU A 18 7.01 -12.98 13.26
CA LEU A 18 6.23 -11.76 13.14
C LEU A 18 6.87 -10.63 13.95
N ARG A 19 7.44 -9.65 13.26
CA ARG A 19 7.93 -8.41 13.88
C ARG A 19 6.80 -7.40 13.98
N ALA A 20 6.25 -7.21 15.18
CA ALA A 20 5.16 -6.29 15.46
C ALA A 20 5.61 -5.05 16.27
N ASP A 21 4.86 -3.96 16.24
CA ASP A 21 5.08 -2.79 17.09
C ASP A 21 4.11 -2.79 18.29
N LEU A 22 4.50 -3.51 19.34
CA LEU A 22 3.74 -3.64 20.58
C LEU A 22 4.31 -2.73 21.68
N ASN A 23 4.88 -1.58 21.30
CA ASN A 23 5.41 -0.59 22.23
C ASN A 23 4.25 0.22 22.87
N VAL A 24 3.56 -0.41 23.79
CA VAL A 24 2.40 0.12 24.53
C VAL A 24 2.82 0.68 25.89
N PRO A 25 2.08 1.64 26.47
CA PRO A 25 2.30 2.08 27.84
C PRO A 25 1.93 0.96 28.82
N VAL A 26 2.86 0.64 29.73
CA VAL A 26 2.67 -0.35 30.79
C VAL A 26 2.91 0.32 32.14
N GLU A 27 1.92 0.23 33.03
CA GLU A 27 2.00 0.75 34.40
C GLU A 27 1.71 -0.37 35.39
N ASN A 28 2.58 -0.55 36.35
CA ASN A 28 2.45 -1.60 37.39
C ASN A 28 2.20 -3.02 36.84
N GLY A 29 2.78 -3.33 35.68
CA GLY A 29 2.60 -4.62 35.02
C GLY A 29 1.28 -4.77 34.25
N VAL A 30 0.52 -3.69 34.04
CA VAL A 30 -0.74 -3.68 33.27
C VAL A 30 -0.58 -2.84 32.02
N VAL A 31 -1.07 -3.34 30.89
CA VAL A 31 -1.14 -2.59 29.64
C VAL A 31 -2.25 -1.53 29.75
N MET A 32 -1.89 -0.27 29.55
CA MET A 32 -2.82 0.87 29.69
C MET A 32 -3.51 1.24 28.36
N ASP A 33 -2.94 0.87 27.22
CA ASP A 33 -3.49 1.12 25.89
C ASP A 33 -3.24 -0.09 24.98
N GLU A 34 -4.32 -0.71 24.52
CA GLU A 34 -4.30 -1.93 23.70
C GLU A 34 -4.24 -1.64 22.19
N SER A 35 -4.31 -0.39 21.76
CA SER A 35 -4.50 0.00 20.35
C SER A 35 -3.49 -0.65 19.39
N ARG A 36 -2.20 -0.73 19.78
CA ARG A 36 -1.15 -1.36 18.98
C ARG A 36 -1.24 -2.88 18.95
N ILE A 37 -1.71 -3.49 20.03
CA ILE A 37 -1.99 -4.94 20.08
C ILE A 37 -3.13 -5.25 19.10
N ILE A 38 -4.23 -4.50 19.20
CA ILE A 38 -5.40 -4.64 18.31
C ILE A 38 -5.01 -4.44 16.85
N ALA A 39 -4.15 -3.46 16.54
CA ALA A 39 -3.69 -3.20 15.18
C ALA A 39 -2.87 -4.37 14.57
N THR A 40 -2.22 -5.20 15.39
CA THR A 40 -1.45 -6.38 14.95
C THR A 40 -2.33 -7.63 14.75
N LEU A 41 -3.51 -7.68 15.37
CA LEU A 41 -4.37 -8.87 15.33
C LEU A 41 -4.74 -9.34 13.93
N PRO A 42 -5.06 -8.47 12.95
CA PRO A 42 -5.38 -8.92 11.60
C PRO A 42 -4.28 -9.77 10.97
N THR A 43 -3.02 -9.35 11.09
CA THR A 43 -1.86 -10.11 10.59
C THR A 43 -1.69 -11.41 11.36
N LEU A 44 -1.76 -11.35 12.68
CA LEU A 44 -1.57 -12.50 13.54
C LEU A 44 -2.63 -13.58 13.28
N ARG A 45 -3.92 -13.21 13.24
CA ARG A 45 -5.02 -14.12 12.89
C ARG A 45 -4.86 -14.69 11.48
N HIS A 46 -4.52 -13.86 10.48
CA HIS A 46 -4.29 -14.31 9.11
C HIS A 46 -3.25 -15.44 9.01
N VAL A 47 -2.20 -15.40 9.84
CA VAL A 47 -1.17 -16.45 9.90
C VAL A 47 -1.67 -17.68 10.67
N LEU A 48 -2.30 -17.48 11.81
CA LEU A 48 -2.80 -18.56 12.68
C LEU A 48 -3.93 -19.35 12.02
N ASP A 49 -4.85 -18.68 11.32
CA ASP A 49 -5.96 -19.30 10.58
C ASP A 49 -5.48 -20.22 9.44
N GLN A 50 -4.25 -19.98 8.94
CA GLN A 50 -3.59 -20.87 7.98
C GLN A 50 -2.88 -22.08 8.64
N GLY A 51 -3.06 -22.27 9.95
CA GLY A 51 -2.43 -23.36 10.70
C GLY A 51 -0.94 -23.17 10.96
N SER A 52 -0.41 -21.96 10.88
CA SER A 52 1.01 -21.66 11.09
C SER A 52 1.25 -21.10 12.49
N PRO A 53 2.21 -21.66 13.26
CA PRO A 53 2.61 -21.08 14.53
C PRO A 53 3.42 -19.80 14.32
N VAL A 54 3.41 -18.93 15.34
CA VAL A 54 4.04 -17.61 15.28
C VAL A 54 5.06 -17.42 16.40
N VAL A 55 6.26 -16.96 16.03
CA VAL A 55 7.20 -16.33 16.96
C VAL A 55 6.99 -14.81 16.86
N LEU A 56 6.38 -14.24 17.89
CA LEU A 56 6.04 -12.82 17.94
C LEU A 56 7.15 -12.04 18.65
N ALA A 57 7.73 -11.10 17.94
CA ALA A 57 8.85 -10.29 18.38
C ALA A 57 8.51 -8.79 18.34
N SER A 58 8.80 -8.09 19.43
CA SER A 58 8.60 -6.65 19.51
C SER A 58 9.63 -5.98 20.42
N HIS A 59 9.57 -4.65 20.49
CA HIS A 59 10.28 -3.86 21.48
C HIS A 59 9.29 -3.15 22.40
N LEU A 60 9.72 -2.83 23.62
CA LEU A 60 9.00 -2.04 24.59
C LEU A 60 9.95 -1.01 25.21
N GLY A 61 9.61 0.27 25.15
CA GLY A 61 10.38 1.35 25.72
C GLY A 61 11.83 1.47 25.19
N ARG A 62 12.73 1.96 26.04
CA ARG A 62 14.15 2.21 25.71
C ARG A 62 15.09 1.68 26.80
N PRO A 63 15.25 0.36 26.95
CA PRO A 63 16.05 -0.26 28.01
C PRO A 63 17.58 -0.17 27.78
N ARG A 64 18.05 0.44 26.69
CA ARG A 64 19.47 0.69 26.37
C ARG A 64 20.35 -0.58 26.31
N GLY A 65 19.81 -1.68 25.82
CA GLY A 65 20.55 -2.91 25.56
C GLY A 65 20.78 -3.79 26.83
N ALA A 66 19.97 -3.62 27.88
CA ALA A 66 20.02 -4.44 29.09
C ALA A 66 18.60 -4.78 29.58
N PRO A 67 18.40 -5.97 30.20
CA PRO A 67 17.13 -6.34 30.81
C PRO A 67 16.71 -5.35 31.90
N ASP A 68 15.45 -4.92 31.83
CA ASP A 68 14.80 -4.04 32.81
C ASP A 68 13.34 -4.49 32.97
N GLN A 69 12.96 -4.88 34.19
CA GLN A 69 11.61 -5.37 34.50
C GLN A 69 10.49 -4.43 34.09
N LYS A 70 10.75 -3.13 34.04
CA LYS A 70 9.80 -2.12 33.55
C LYS A 70 9.42 -2.33 32.09
N TYR A 71 10.31 -2.94 31.30
CA TYR A 71 10.17 -3.07 29.87
C TYR A 71 10.07 -4.53 29.40
N THR A 72 9.74 -5.47 30.29
CA THR A 72 9.48 -6.87 29.91
C THR A 72 8.23 -6.98 29.05
N MET A 73 8.26 -7.93 28.10
CA MET A 73 7.11 -8.25 27.26
C MET A 73 6.03 -9.10 27.97
N ALA A 74 6.26 -9.55 29.20
CA ALA A 74 5.33 -10.40 29.93
C ALA A 74 3.89 -9.83 30.02
N PRO A 75 3.67 -8.53 30.39
CA PRO A 75 2.32 -7.96 30.43
C PRO A 75 1.64 -7.88 29.05
N VAL A 76 2.43 -7.71 27.99
CA VAL A 76 1.92 -7.71 26.62
C VAL A 76 1.50 -9.12 26.20
N ALA A 77 2.27 -10.14 26.58
CA ALA A 77 1.92 -11.54 26.31
C ALA A 77 0.66 -11.96 27.07
N GLU A 78 0.51 -11.55 28.33
CA GLU A 78 -0.70 -11.77 29.13
C GLU A 78 -1.92 -11.12 28.49
N LYS A 79 -1.83 -9.84 28.11
CA LYS A 79 -2.91 -9.14 27.43
C LYS A 79 -3.27 -9.77 26.07
N LEU A 80 -2.26 -10.19 25.31
CA LEU A 80 -2.48 -10.88 24.04
C LEU A 80 -3.21 -12.21 24.25
N SER A 81 -2.89 -12.95 25.32
CA SER A 81 -3.58 -14.19 25.70
C SER A 81 -5.05 -13.96 26.04
N GLU A 82 -5.39 -12.83 26.67
CA GLU A 82 -6.80 -12.46 26.94
C GLU A 82 -7.58 -12.16 25.66
N ILE A 83 -6.92 -11.54 24.66
CA ILE A 83 -7.57 -11.14 23.39
C ILE A 83 -7.70 -12.32 22.40
N LEU A 84 -6.75 -13.25 22.44
CA LEU A 84 -6.68 -14.41 21.54
C LEU A 84 -7.21 -15.68 22.22
N GLU A 85 -8.46 -15.65 22.66
CA GLU A 85 -9.10 -16.76 23.42
C GLU A 85 -9.03 -18.12 22.69
N ASP A 86 -9.02 -18.12 21.35
CA ASP A 86 -9.00 -19.34 20.52
C ASP A 86 -7.58 -19.89 20.27
N TYR A 87 -6.52 -19.21 20.74
CA TYR A 87 -5.14 -19.54 20.47
C TYR A 87 -4.32 -19.57 21.77
N GLU A 88 -3.28 -20.39 21.78
CA GLU A 88 -2.39 -20.49 22.94
C GLU A 88 -1.22 -19.51 22.83
N VAL A 89 -1.12 -18.57 23.78
CA VAL A 89 -0.01 -17.59 23.86
C VAL A 89 0.97 -18.03 24.91
N LEU A 90 2.20 -18.27 24.49
CA LEU A 90 3.34 -18.64 25.32
C LEU A 90 4.29 -17.45 25.45
N PHE A 91 4.94 -17.30 26.58
CA PHE A 91 5.96 -16.28 26.80
C PHE A 91 7.30 -16.91 27.22
N ILE A 92 8.41 -16.37 26.72
CA ILE A 92 9.76 -16.73 27.15
C ILE A 92 10.57 -15.47 27.46
N ASP A 93 11.20 -15.46 28.63
CA ASP A 93 11.99 -14.39 29.21
C ASP A 93 13.39 -14.16 28.56
N ARG A 94 13.51 -14.50 27.28
CA ARG A 94 14.73 -14.39 26.48
C ARG A 94 14.41 -14.07 25.01
N THR A 95 15.33 -13.39 24.34
CA THR A 95 15.21 -13.04 22.91
C THR A 95 15.79 -14.12 21.99
N ILE A 96 16.90 -14.77 22.40
CA ILE A 96 17.63 -15.78 21.63
C ILE A 96 18.21 -16.87 22.54
N GLY A 97 18.78 -17.89 21.94
CA GLY A 97 19.52 -18.96 22.58
C GLY A 97 18.82 -20.32 22.53
N PRO A 98 19.50 -21.41 22.97
CA PRO A 98 19.04 -22.78 22.74
C PRO A 98 17.63 -23.08 23.27
N ARG A 99 17.23 -22.44 24.37
CA ARG A 99 15.88 -22.62 24.95
C ARG A 99 14.82 -21.97 24.06
N VAL A 100 15.10 -20.77 23.50
CA VAL A 100 14.17 -20.08 22.59
C VAL A 100 14.05 -20.88 21.29
N GLU A 101 15.16 -21.33 20.74
CA GLU A 101 15.19 -22.16 19.53
C GLU A 101 14.39 -23.46 19.71
N ALA A 102 14.60 -24.17 20.84
CA ALA A 102 13.86 -25.38 21.14
C ALA A 102 12.35 -25.14 21.27
N MET A 103 11.92 -24.04 21.91
CA MET A 103 10.50 -23.69 22.00
C MET A 103 9.94 -23.31 20.64
N ALA A 104 10.64 -22.50 19.85
CA ALA A 104 10.20 -22.08 18.51
C ALA A 104 10.05 -23.26 17.54
N MET A 105 10.98 -24.22 17.59
CA MET A 105 10.92 -25.45 16.78
C MET A 105 9.82 -26.42 17.25
N GLY A 106 9.44 -26.37 18.53
CA GLY A 106 8.40 -27.21 19.11
C GLY A 106 6.99 -26.63 19.00
N LEU A 107 6.81 -25.46 18.39
CA LEU A 107 5.50 -24.85 18.26
C LEU A 107 4.56 -25.65 17.36
N CYS A 108 3.32 -25.78 17.80
CA CYS A 108 2.21 -26.40 17.08
C CYS A 108 1.28 -25.35 16.45
N PRO A 109 0.47 -25.73 15.44
CA PRO A 109 -0.61 -24.89 14.93
C PRO A 109 -1.47 -24.30 16.06
N GLY A 110 -1.81 -23.01 15.96
CA GLY A 110 -2.59 -22.30 16.97
C GLY A 110 -1.77 -21.75 18.14
N GLN A 111 -0.44 -21.86 18.11
CA GLN A 111 0.45 -21.34 19.17
C GLN A 111 1.18 -20.08 18.73
N VAL A 112 1.30 -19.13 19.68
CA VAL A 112 2.07 -17.89 19.55
C VAL A 112 3.13 -17.88 20.66
N LEU A 113 4.40 -17.84 20.30
CA LEU A 113 5.50 -17.64 21.23
C LEU A 113 5.91 -16.17 21.24
N VAL A 114 5.60 -15.45 22.29
CA VAL A 114 6.10 -14.09 22.53
C VAL A 114 7.50 -14.19 23.12
N ILE A 115 8.50 -13.69 22.42
CA ILE A 115 9.86 -13.60 22.94
C ILE A 115 10.06 -12.29 23.70
N GLU A 116 11.07 -12.23 24.57
CA GLU A 116 11.37 -11.05 25.37
C GLU A 116 11.78 -9.85 24.51
N ASN A 117 11.69 -8.65 25.09
CA ASN A 117 11.97 -7.36 24.48
C ASN A 117 13.28 -7.36 23.68
N LEU A 118 13.21 -7.19 22.39
CA LEU A 118 14.34 -7.20 21.47
C LEU A 118 15.44 -6.19 21.89
N ARG A 119 15.04 -5.05 22.47
CA ARG A 119 15.96 -4.00 22.93
C ARG A 119 16.70 -4.34 24.22
N PHE A 120 16.44 -5.49 24.83
CA PHE A 120 17.31 -6.02 25.90
C PHE A 120 18.63 -6.52 25.32
N HIS A 121 18.66 -6.84 24.03
CA HIS A 121 19.90 -7.19 23.36
C HIS A 121 20.57 -5.94 22.75
N PRO A 122 21.86 -5.66 23.08
CA PRO A 122 22.56 -4.46 22.58
C PRO A 122 22.77 -4.44 21.06
N GLY A 123 22.62 -5.57 20.39
CA GLY A 123 22.73 -5.73 18.94
C GLY A 123 21.48 -5.30 18.18
N GLU A 124 20.33 -5.16 18.83
CA GLU A 124 19.07 -4.81 18.13
C GLU A 124 19.17 -3.46 17.41
N GLU A 125 19.46 -2.40 18.15
CA GLU A 125 19.52 -1.03 17.57
C GLU A 125 20.76 -0.79 16.68
N LYS A 126 21.74 -1.70 16.72
CA LYS A 126 22.97 -1.63 15.92
C LYS A 126 22.93 -2.45 14.63
N ASN A 127 21.80 -3.12 14.38
CA ASN A 127 21.66 -4.09 13.28
C ASN A 127 22.77 -5.16 13.32
N ASP A 128 23.05 -5.70 14.51
CA ASP A 128 24.10 -6.69 14.68
C ASP A 128 23.81 -7.98 13.93
N ARG A 129 24.78 -8.42 13.13
CA ARG A 129 24.60 -9.55 12.22
C ARG A 129 24.42 -10.89 12.95
N GLU A 130 25.15 -11.12 14.04
CA GLU A 130 25.07 -12.40 14.78
C GLU A 130 23.71 -12.49 15.49
N PHE A 131 23.26 -11.40 16.10
CA PHE A 131 21.94 -11.34 16.71
C PHE A 131 20.82 -11.54 15.68
N ALA A 132 20.94 -10.94 14.50
CA ALA A 132 19.99 -11.13 13.41
C ALA A 132 19.94 -12.59 12.92
N LEU A 133 21.10 -13.25 12.80
CA LEU A 133 21.19 -14.67 12.43
C LEU A 133 20.56 -15.58 13.49
N ASP A 134 20.74 -15.27 14.78
CA ASP A 134 20.13 -16.05 15.85
C ASP A 134 18.60 -15.88 15.88
N LEU A 135 18.09 -14.68 15.63
CA LEU A 135 16.65 -14.46 15.46
C LEU A 135 16.09 -15.19 14.23
N ALA A 136 16.83 -15.19 13.13
CA ALA A 136 16.41 -15.84 11.88
C ALA A 136 16.25 -17.37 12.00
N LYS A 137 16.94 -18.02 12.95
CA LYS A 137 16.79 -19.46 13.22
C LYS A 137 15.43 -19.83 13.83
N LEU A 138 14.70 -18.85 14.37
CA LEU A 138 13.46 -19.10 15.11
C LEU A 138 12.25 -19.40 14.20
N ALA A 139 12.35 -19.15 12.89
CA ALA A 139 11.22 -19.32 11.98
C ALA A 139 11.67 -19.58 10.53
N HIS A 140 10.68 -19.93 9.69
CA HIS A 140 10.88 -20.20 8.26
C HIS A 140 10.48 -19.02 7.36
N ILE A 141 9.62 -18.14 7.84
CA ILE A 141 9.06 -17.01 7.11
C ILE A 141 9.20 -15.76 7.98
N TYR A 142 9.66 -14.65 7.37
CA TYR A 142 9.72 -13.37 8.04
C TYR A 142 8.56 -12.47 7.62
N VAL A 143 7.91 -11.84 8.58
CA VAL A 143 6.85 -10.85 8.37
C VAL A 143 7.13 -9.59 9.20
N ASN A 144 7.15 -8.43 8.53
CA ASN A 144 7.26 -7.14 9.19
C ASN A 144 5.88 -6.46 9.27
N ASP A 145 5.34 -6.34 10.46
CA ASP A 145 4.10 -5.62 10.75
C ASP A 145 4.32 -4.42 11.69
N ALA A 146 5.56 -4.01 11.83
CA ALA A 146 5.99 -2.93 12.73
C ALA A 146 6.26 -1.63 11.95
N PHE A 147 5.23 -1.06 11.32
CA PHE A 147 5.36 0.12 10.46
C PHE A 147 6.09 1.27 11.16
N GLY A 148 5.75 1.58 12.42
CA GLY A 148 6.38 2.65 13.20
C GLY A 148 7.90 2.55 13.34
N THR A 149 8.48 1.36 13.09
CA THR A 149 9.94 1.13 13.15
C THR A 149 10.59 0.97 11.77
N CYS A 150 9.83 0.98 10.68
CA CYS A 150 10.35 0.73 9.34
C CYS A 150 11.35 1.79 8.85
N HIS A 151 11.35 2.99 9.46
CA HIS A 151 12.33 4.05 9.19
C HIS A 151 13.71 3.81 9.81
N ARG A 152 13.93 2.65 10.46
CA ARG A 152 15.19 2.30 11.14
C ARG A 152 15.69 0.95 10.66
N GLU A 153 17.02 0.83 10.54
CA GLU A 153 17.71 -0.43 10.30
C GLU A 153 18.11 -1.07 11.63
N HIS A 154 17.19 -1.84 12.23
CA HIS A 154 17.47 -2.66 13.40
C HIS A 154 17.68 -4.12 12.99
N ALA A 155 18.32 -4.94 13.87
CA ALA A 155 18.54 -6.34 13.58
C ALA A 155 17.24 -7.08 13.23
N SER A 156 16.16 -6.84 13.99
CA SER A 156 14.88 -7.48 13.78
C SER A 156 14.11 -6.97 12.55
N THR A 157 14.36 -5.75 12.03
CA THR A 157 13.63 -5.15 10.92
C THR A 157 14.38 -5.19 9.59
N ALA A 158 15.72 -5.20 9.63
CA ALA A 158 16.59 -5.21 8.45
C ALA A 158 17.47 -6.47 8.41
N GLY A 159 18.13 -6.80 9.51
CA GLY A 159 19.07 -7.92 9.59
C GLY A 159 18.41 -9.29 9.41
N VAL A 160 17.28 -9.54 10.08
CA VAL A 160 16.55 -10.83 9.97
C VAL A 160 16.07 -11.08 8.55
N PRO A 161 15.34 -10.17 7.87
CA PRO A 161 14.95 -10.43 6.48
C PRO A 161 16.15 -10.56 5.55
N ALA A 162 17.23 -9.81 5.75
CA ALA A 162 18.45 -10.01 4.97
C ALA A 162 19.07 -11.41 5.18
N ALA A 163 19.06 -11.93 6.42
CA ALA A 163 19.55 -13.26 6.74
C ALA A 163 18.66 -14.38 6.19
N MET A 164 17.34 -14.16 6.11
CA MET A 164 16.36 -15.10 5.58
C MET A 164 16.17 -15.02 4.06
N GLY A 165 16.88 -14.10 3.38
CA GLY A 165 16.77 -13.91 1.93
C GLY A 165 15.51 -13.17 1.46
N GLY A 166 14.86 -12.43 2.36
CA GLY A 166 13.66 -11.65 2.10
C GLY A 166 12.58 -11.81 3.16
N GLY A 167 11.35 -11.42 2.84
CA GLY A 167 10.22 -11.50 3.76
C GLY A 167 8.96 -10.88 3.17
N TYR A 168 7.98 -10.61 4.03
CA TYR A 168 6.68 -10.06 3.67
C TYR A 168 6.30 -8.93 4.63
N THR A 169 5.45 -8.02 4.17
CA THR A 169 4.76 -7.10 5.07
C THR A 169 3.55 -7.78 5.69
N GLY A 170 3.28 -7.45 6.95
CA GLY A 170 1.98 -7.74 7.55
C GLY A 170 0.89 -6.79 7.04
N LEU A 171 -0.35 -7.05 7.43
CA LEU A 171 -1.53 -6.32 6.94
C LEU A 171 -1.58 -4.87 7.44
N LEU A 172 -0.98 -4.58 8.61
CA LEU A 172 -0.85 -3.21 9.10
C LEU A 172 0.09 -2.40 8.22
N VAL A 173 1.29 -2.93 7.92
CA VAL A 173 2.26 -2.27 7.04
C VAL A 173 1.71 -2.14 5.63
N GLU A 174 1.03 -3.16 5.10
CA GLU A 174 0.34 -3.09 3.79
C GLU A 174 -0.64 -1.92 3.73
N LYS A 175 -1.54 -1.81 4.73
CA LYS A 175 -2.54 -0.73 4.84
C LYS A 175 -1.88 0.65 4.90
N GLU A 176 -0.80 0.80 5.65
CA GLU A 176 -0.05 2.05 5.75
C GLU A 176 0.61 2.42 4.41
N LEU A 177 1.24 1.46 3.73
CA LEU A 177 1.84 1.67 2.42
C LEU A 177 0.81 2.01 1.34
N GLU A 178 -0.36 1.38 1.34
CA GLU A 178 -1.46 1.71 0.44
C GLU A 178 -1.98 3.13 0.67
N ALA A 179 -2.20 3.51 1.93
CA ALA A 179 -2.68 4.83 2.28
C ALA A 179 -1.71 5.93 1.84
N PHE A 180 -0.43 5.82 2.19
CA PHE A 180 0.58 6.83 1.83
C PHE A 180 1.01 6.77 0.36
N GLY A 181 1.09 5.58 -0.24
CA GLY A 181 1.47 5.40 -1.65
C GLY A 181 0.48 6.09 -2.59
N ARG A 182 -0.81 5.83 -2.42
CA ARG A 182 -1.87 6.47 -3.22
C ARG A 182 -1.87 7.99 -3.11
N MET A 183 -1.64 8.52 -1.91
CA MET A 183 -1.64 9.96 -1.68
C MET A 183 -0.48 10.70 -2.33
N VAL A 184 0.71 10.11 -2.25
CA VAL A 184 1.92 10.77 -2.77
C VAL A 184 1.98 10.69 -4.29
N THR A 185 1.49 9.59 -4.86
CA THR A 185 1.53 9.37 -6.33
C THR A 185 0.34 9.97 -7.05
N HIS A 186 -0.89 9.75 -6.57
CA HIS A 186 -2.12 10.15 -7.27
C HIS A 186 -3.20 10.71 -6.33
N PRO A 187 -2.98 11.90 -5.71
CA PRO A 187 -3.97 12.49 -4.81
C PRO A 187 -5.23 12.93 -5.58
N ARG A 188 -6.41 12.70 -4.98
CA ARG A 188 -7.66 13.30 -5.48
C ARG A 188 -7.63 14.81 -5.22
N LYS A 189 -7.78 15.59 -6.26
CA LYS A 189 -7.76 17.05 -6.19
C LYS A 189 -9.11 17.63 -5.66
N PRO A 190 -9.07 18.76 -4.92
CA PRO A 190 -7.92 19.48 -4.41
C PRO A 190 -7.15 18.71 -3.33
N PHE A 191 -5.83 18.72 -3.41
CA PHE A 191 -4.96 18.09 -2.42
C PHE A 191 -4.51 19.10 -1.37
N THR A 192 -4.90 18.85 -0.13
CA THR A 192 -4.66 19.73 1.02
C THR A 192 -3.80 19.03 2.06
N VAL A 193 -2.76 19.73 2.52
CA VAL A 193 -1.95 19.32 3.67
C VAL A 193 -2.13 20.31 4.80
N LEU A 194 -2.50 19.79 5.98
CA LEU A 194 -2.62 20.55 7.22
C LEU A 194 -1.46 20.18 8.13
N MET A 195 -0.60 21.15 8.43
CA MET A 195 0.57 21.00 9.29
C MET A 195 0.40 21.80 10.57
N GLY A 196 0.59 21.14 11.70
CA GLY A 196 0.59 21.74 13.02
C GLY A 196 1.79 21.29 13.85
N GLY A 197 1.71 21.54 15.16
CA GLY A 197 2.77 21.24 16.12
C GLY A 197 3.68 22.43 16.40
N ALA A 198 4.80 22.16 17.11
CA ALA A 198 5.62 23.21 17.69
C ALA A 198 6.68 23.78 16.73
N LYS A 199 7.26 22.95 15.84
CA LYS A 199 8.49 23.28 15.12
C LYS A 199 8.34 23.21 13.60
N VAL A 200 8.81 24.27 12.92
CA VAL A 200 8.96 24.30 11.45
C VAL A 200 10.06 23.34 11.02
N SER A 201 11.17 23.29 11.75
CA SER A 201 12.34 22.45 11.45
C SER A 201 11.97 20.97 11.20
N ASP A 202 10.99 20.45 11.93
CA ASP A 202 10.54 19.06 11.80
C ASP A 202 9.69 18.80 10.55
N LYS A 203 9.21 19.86 9.88
CA LYS A 203 8.25 19.80 8.77
C LYS A 203 8.81 20.29 7.42
N VAL A 204 9.94 20.98 7.41
CA VAL A 204 10.53 21.59 6.20
C VAL A 204 10.70 20.58 5.07
N ALA A 205 11.25 19.40 5.36
CA ALA A 205 11.50 18.38 4.35
C ALA A 205 10.18 17.80 3.78
N VAL A 206 9.17 17.59 4.64
CA VAL A 206 7.83 17.14 4.21
C VAL A 206 7.21 18.19 3.29
N ILE A 207 7.17 19.46 3.74
CA ILE A 207 6.57 20.55 2.96
C ILE A 207 7.26 20.68 1.61
N ALA A 208 8.58 20.68 1.57
CA ALA A 208 9.35 20.80 0.33
C ALA A 208 9.02 19.68 -0.66
N HIS A 209 8.85 18.44 -0.18
CA HIS A 209 8.54 17.30 -1.04
C HIS A 209 7.11 17.33 -1.59
N VAL A 210 6.12 17.65 -0.75
CA VAL A 210 4.71 17.62 -1.17
C VAL A 210 4.27 18.89 -1.91
N LEU A 211 4.95 20.03 -1.69
CA LEU A 211 4.57 21.34 -2.20
C LEU A 211 4.26 21.36 -3.71
N PRO A 212 5.05 20.71 -4.59
CA PRO A 212 4.77 20.71 -6.04
C PRO A 212 3.46 20.01 -6.43
N LYS A 213 2.89 19.23 -5.53
CA LYS A 213 1.66 18.45 -5.77
C LYS A 213 0.43 19.04 -5.09
N LEU A 214 0.62 20.01 -4.17
CA LEU A 214 -0.45 20.60 -3.36
C LEU A 214 -1.31 21.59 -4.15
N ASP A 215 -2.57 21.67 -3.72
CA ASP A 215 -3.44 22.82 -4.04
C ASP A 215 -3.55 23.75 -2.81
N ASN A 216 -3.55 23.19 -1.59
CA ASN A 216 -3.61 23.98 -0.36
C ASN A 216 -2.59 23.49 0.69
N LEU A 217 -1.96 24.42 1.38
CA LEU A 217 -1.12 24.19 2.56
C LEU A 217 -1.63 25.02 3.73
N LEU A 218 -2.17 24.36 4.76
CA LEU A 218 -2.66 24.99 5.97
C LEU A 218 -1.63 24.82 7.07
N ILE A 219 -1.26 25.89 7.73
CA ILE A 219 -0.27 25.90 8.81
C ILE A 219 -0.95 26.32 10.11
N GLY A 220 -0.95 25.45 11.11
CA GLY A 220 -1.46 25.70 12.45
C GLY A 220 -0.42 25.43 13.53
N GLY A 221 -0.86 25.32 14.79
CA GLY A 221 0.01 25.10 15.93
C GLY A 221 1.03 26.21 16.18
N ALA A 222 1.96 25.98 17.08
CA ALA A 222 2.95 27.00 17.44
C ALA A 222 3.91 27.32 16.27
N MET A 223 4.12 26.40 15.33
CA MET A 223 4.94 26.66 14.14
C MET A 223 4.40 27.85 13.30
N ALA A 224 3.09 28.15 13.36
CA ALA A 224 2.48 29.28 12.66
C ALA A 224 3.12 30.61 13.07
N PHE A 225 3.57 30.76 14.33
CA PHE A 225 4.21 31.99 14.80
C PHE A 225 5.55 32.26 14.09
N THR A 226 6.30 31.24 13.72
CA THR A 226 7.52 31.39 12.91
C THR A 226 7.21 31.94 11.51
N PHE A 227 6.10 31.50 10.89
CA PHE A 227 5.62 32.04 9.62
C PHE A 227 5.12 33.49 9.75
N ILE A 228 4.40 33.80 10.83
CA ILE A 228 3.94 35.17 11.12
C ILE A 228 5.13 36.11 11.37
N ARG A 229 6.14 35.63 12.10
CA ARG A 229 7.36 36.36 12.38
C ARG A 229 8.14 36.70 11.12
N SER A 230 8.14 35.79 10.13
CA SER A 230 8.79 36.04 8.83
C SER A 230 8.11 37.16 8.01
N ARG A 231 6.86 37.53 8.34
CA ARG A 231 6.15 38.71 7.81
C ARG A 231 6.45 39.99 8.59
N GLY A 232 7.37 39.95 9.58
CA GLY A 232 7.72 41.12 10.40
C GLY A 232 6.73 41.46 11.48
N VAL A 233 5.76 40.59 11.83
CA VAL A 233 4.75 40.80 12.83
C VAL A 233 5.18 40.28 14.18
N ALA A 234 4.95 41.06 15.24
CA ALA A 234 5.26 40.64 16.61
C ALA A 234 4.29 39.55 17.09
N THR A 235 4.86 38.54 17.78
CA THR A 235 4.12 37.35 18.25
C THR A 235 4.08 37.21 19.76
N GLY A 236 4.32 38.32 20.50
CA GLY A 236 4.38 38.29 21.96
C GLY A 236 5.41 37.29 22.49
N ARG A 237 5.03 36.47 23.46
CA ARG A 237 5.84 35.42 24.06
C ARG A 237 5.61 34.06 23.41
N SER A 238 4.91 33.99 22.25
CA SER A 238 4.65 32.74 21.54
C SER A 238 5.93 32.05 21.09
N LEU A 239 5.89 30.74 21.01
CA LEU A 239 7.05 29.92 20.59
C LEU A 239 7.40 30.20 19.13
N VAL A 240 8.61 30.69 18.90
CA VAL A 240 9.17 30.96 17.55
C VAL A 240 10.52 30.28 17.43
N GLU A 241 10.77 29.62 16.30
CA GLU A 241 12.11 29.15 15.93
C GLU A 241 12.84 30.31 15.20
N GLU A 242 13.60 31.10 15.94
CA GLU A 242 14.26 32.31 15.41
C GLU A 242 15.24 32.00 14.26
N ASP A 243 15.91 30.83 14.31
CA ASP A 243 16.82 30.35 13.25
C ASP A 243 16.08 29.81 12.01
N ARG A 244 14.73 29.74 12.04
CA ARG A 244 13.87 29.24 10.95
C ARG A 244 12.96 30.30 10.33
N ILE A 245 13.05 31.54 10.75
CA ILE A 245 12.24 32.63 10.21
C ILE A 245 12.48 32.79 8.69
N GLU A 246 13.74 32.75 8.26
CA GLU A 246 14.07 32.84 6.83
C GLU A 246 13.51 31.64 6.04
N THR A 247 13.64 30.41 6.58
CA THR A 247 13.11 29.18 6.00
C THR A 247 11.57 29.25 5.85
N ALA A 248 10.85 29.77 6.86
CA ALA A 248 9.41 29.97 6.77
C ALA A 248 9.04 30.96 5.65
N GLY A 249 9.81 32.04 5.49
CA GLY A 249 9.67 32.99 4.38
C GLY A 249 9.94 32.36 3.01
N GLU A 250 10.93 31.47 2.91
CA GLU A 250 11.23 30.72 1.68
C GLU A 250 10.08 29.78 1.30
N ILE A 251 9.51 29.06 2.27
CA ILE A 251 8.34 28.18 2.06
C ILE A 251 7.16 29.00 1.52
N MET A 252 6.86 30.17 2.09
CA MET A 252 5.77 31.02 1.60
C MET A 252 6.00 31.48 0.15
N ARG A 253 7.22 31.91 -0.18
CA ARG A 253 7.57 32.31 -1.56
C ARG A 253 7.50 31.13 -2.54
N ALA A 254 7.91 29.94 -2.09
CA ALA A 254 7.84 28.72 -2.89
C ALA A 254 6.38 28.29 -3.15
N ALA A 255 5.52 28.40 -2.14
CA ALA A 255 4.07 28.14 -2.26
C ALA A 255 3.42 29.10 -3.26
N GLU A 256 3.69 30.39 -3.15
CA GLU A 256 3.20 31.42 -4.09
C GLU A 256 3.66 31.12 -5.53
N LYS A 257 4.93 30.83 -5.72
CA LYS A 257 5.52 30.47 -7.04
C LYS A 257 4.89 29.21 -7.63
N ALA A 258 4.55 28.23 -6.80
CA ALA A 258 3.89 26.98 -7.20
C ALA A 258 2.38 27.11 -7.40
N GLY A 259 1.78 28.28 -7.07
CA GLY A 259 0.32 28.48 -7.12
C GLY A 259 -0.43 27.78 -6.01
N VAL A 260 0.24 27.41 -4.93
CA VAL A 260 -0.34 26.73 -3.77
C VAL A 260 -0.98 27.77 -2.83
N ASN A 261 -2.23 27.55 -2.46
CA ASN A 261 -2.93 28.39 -1.47
C ASN A 261 -2.40 28.10 -0.06
N LEU A 262 -1.44 28.93 0.42
CA LEU A 262 -0.91 28.82 1.77
C LEU A 262 -1.78 29.66 2.74
N VAL A 263 -2.40 28.98 3.70
CA VAL A 263 -3.32 29.56 4.68
C VAL A 263 -2.67 29.55 6.05
N LEU A 264 -2.55 30.73 6.66
CA LEU A 264 -2.13 30.93 8.06
C LEU A 264 -3.32 31.30 8.93
N PRO A 265 -3.26 31.06 10.24
CA PRO A 265 -4.29 31.52 11.17
C PRO A 265 -4.48 33.02 11.15
N VAL A 266 -5.74 33.44 11.31
CA VAL A 266 -6.15 34.88 11.36
C VAL A 266 -6.41 35.36 12.76
N ASP A 267 -6.52 34.43 13.73
CA ASP A 267 -6.67 34.70 15.16
C ASP A 267 -6.05 33.59 16.00
N PHE A 268 -5.75 33.88 17.25
CA PHE A 268 -5.16 32.93 18.20
C PHE A 268 -5.81 33.06 19.57
N VAL A 269 -5.87 31.93 20.28
CA VAL A 269 -6.22 31.89 21.72
C VAL A 269 -4.91 32.02 22.49
N CYS A 270 -4.77 33.18 23.14
CA CYS A 270 -3.57 33.60 23.87
C CYS A 270 -3.80 33.61 25.39
N SER A 271 -2.73 33.42 26.15
CA SER A 271 -2.72 33.61 27.61
C SER A 271 -1.33 34.00 28.09
N GLN A 272 -1.24 34.50 29.34
CA GLN A 272 0.05 34.80 29.98
C GLN A 272 0.77 33.51 30.42
N SER A 273 0.02 32.44 30.70
CA SER A 273 0.53 31.08 31.02
C SER A 273 -0.47 30.03 30.56
N PRO A 274 -0.07 28.75 30.45
CA PRO A 274 -0.97 27.64 30.08
C PRO A 274 -2.19 27.50 31.03
N ASP A 275 -2.05 27.89 32.30
CA ASP A 275 -3.09 27.81 33.31
C ASP A 275 -3.86 29.15 33.43
N GLY A 276 -3.51 30.17 32.63
CA GLY A 276 -4.10 31.50 32.68
C GLY A 276 -5.39 31.62 31.88
N PRO A 277 -6.17 32.72 32.08
CA PRO A 277 -7.40 32.93 31.33
C PRO A 277 -7.11 33.13 29.85
N PRO A 278 -7.86 32.43 28.97
CA PRO A 278 -7.68 32.53 27.52
C PRO A 278 -8.33 33.84 26.99
N VAL A 279 -7.67 34.43 25.99
CA VAL A 279 -8.18 35.59 25.26
C VAL A 279 -7.94 35.38 23.76
N THR A 280 -8.99 35.49 22.96
CA THR A 280 -8.85 35.42 21.49
C THR A 280 -8.42 36.76 20.94
N VAL A 281 -7.34 36.79 20.15
CA VAL A 281 -6.81 38.02 19.55
C VAL A 281 -6.50 37.79 18.06
N PRO A 282 -6.61 38.84 17.22
CA PRO A 282 -6.16 38.77 15.83
C PRO A 282 -4.65 38.47 15.73
N TRP A 283 -4.27 37.76 14.69
CA TRP A 283 -2.90 37.28 14.45
C TRP A 283 -1.81 38.35 14.50
N ASN A 284 -2.16 39.62 14.20
CA ASN A 284 -1.27 40.79 14.15
C ASN A 284 -1.37 41.68 15.41
N ARG A 285 -2.05 41.24 16.47
CA ARG A 285 -2.26 41.99 17.71
C ARG A 285 -2.04 41.14 18.97
N ILE A 286 -1.11 40.18 18.91
CA ILE A 286 -0.74 39.38 20.08
C ILE A 286 -0.04 40.27 21.09
N PRO A 287 -0.54 40.37 22.35
CA PRO A 287 0.08 41.19 23.39
C PRO A 287 1.51 40.72 23.71
N GLU A 288 2.39 41.67 24.08
CA GLU A 288 3.79 41.39 24.38
C GLU A 288 4.00 40.44 25.58
N ASP A 289 3.06 40.46 26.54
CA ASP A 289 3.05 39.65 27.75
C ASP A 289 2.31 38.32 27.63
N MET A 290 1.75 38.02 26.46
CA MET A 290 1.00 36.79 26.18
C MET A 290 1.69 35.89 25.14
N ALA A 291 1.41 34.59 25.24
CA ALA A 291 1.74 33.59 24.21
C ALA A 291 0.45 33.01 23.61
N GLY A 292 0.47 32.71 22.32
CA GLY A 292 -0.59 31.94 21.69
C GLY A 292 -0.41 30.47 21.97
N TYR A 293 -1.46 29.80 22.40
CA TYR A 293 -1.50 28.39 22.76
C TYR A 293 -2.38 27.56 21.83
N ASP A 294 -3.33 28.20 21.12
CA ASP A 294 -4.15 27.52 20.09
C ASP A 294 -4.48 28.51 18.97
N ILE A 295 -4.90 28.03 17.81
CA ILE A 295 -5.50 28.86 16.77
C ILE A 295 -6.91 29.25 17.21
N GLY A 296 -7.37 30.43 16.80
CA GLY A 296 -8.69 30.94 17.19
C GLY A 296 -9.84 30.39 16.34
N PRO A 297 -11.10 30.68 16.76
CA PRO A 297 -12.28 30.14 16.08
C PRO A 297 -12.45 30.63 14.64
N GLU A 298 -12.04 31.88 14.32
CA GLU A 298 -12.09 32.38 12.94
C GLU A 298 -11.09 31.59 12.03
N SER A 299 -9.94 31.21 12.58
CA SER A 299 -8.96 30.38 11.89
C SER A 299 -9.48 28.96 11.62
N VAL A 300 -10.21 28.38 12.59
CA VAL A 300 -10.85 27.07 12.45
C VAL A 300 -11.88 27.10 11.33
N GLU A 301 -12.74 28.10 11.26
CA GLU A 301 -13.73 28.26 10.19
C GLU A 301 -13.07 28.48 8.83
N LEU A 302 -11.99 29.25 8.76
CA LEU A 302 -11.20 29.43 7.54
C LEU A 302 -10.61 28.10 7.05
N PHE A 303 -10.12 27.28 7.98
CA PHE A 303 -9.59 25.94 7.65
C PHE A 303 -10.71 24.99 7.24
N ARG A 304 -11.87 25.02 7.92
CA ARG A 304 -13.06 24.24 7.55
C ARG A 304 -13.44 24.48 6.09
N ASP A 305 -13.51 25.75 5.68
CA ASP A 305 -13.88 26.13 4.31
C ASP A 305 -12.98 25.53 3.24
N VAL A 306 -11.70 25.34 3.52
CA VAL A 306 -10.74 24.69 2.62
C VAL A 306 -10.85 23.17 2.70
N LEU A 307 -10.89 22.62 3.91
CA LEU A 307 -10.92 21.17 4.14
C LEU A 307 -12.18 20.53 3.55
N MET A 308 -13.34 21.15 3.69
CA MET A 308 -14.62 20.62 3.16
C MET A 308 -14.69 20.61 1.62
N LYS A 309 -13.82 21.33 0.93
CA LYS A 309 -13.71 21.34 -0.55
C LYS A 309 -12.60 20.43 -1.07
N SER A 310 -11.85 19.81 -0.18
CA SER A 310 -10.67 19.01 -0.52
C SER A 310 -11.06 17.60 -0.96
N GLY A 311 -10.35 17.06 -1.96
CA GLY A 311 -10.49 15.67 -2.39
C GLY A 311 -9.59 14.71 -1.61
N THR A 312 -8.41 15.20 -1.20
CA THR A 312 -7.47 14.48 -0.33
C THR A 312 -6.94 15.42 0.73
N ILE A 313 -6.93 14.97 1.99
CA ILE A 313 -6.44 15.73 3.15
C ILE A 313 -5.40 14.90 3.90
N VAL A 314 -4.25 15.51 4.20
CA VAL A 314 -3.26 14.97 5.12
C VAL A 314 -3.14 15.91 6.31
N TRP A 315 -3.32 15.39 7.50
CA TRP A 315 -3.12 16.14 8.73
C TRP A 315 -1.95 15.58 9.54
N ASN A 316 -1.02 16.45 9.94
CA ASN A 316 0.10 16.08 10.81
C ASN A 316 0.44 17.18 11.80
N GLY A 317 0.24 16.92 13.08
CA GLY A 317 0.52 17.80 14.22
C GLY A 317 -0.69 18.58 14.71
N PRO A 318 -0.83 18.79 16.04
CA PRO A 318 -1.96 19.50 16.65
C PRO A 318 -1.96 20.99 16.31
N MET A 319 -3.14 21.62 16.43
CA MET A 319 -3.34 23.03 16.13
C MET A 319 -3.03 23.95 17.31
N GLY A 320 -2.95 23.39 18.51
CA GLY A 320 -2.70 24.11 19.77
C GLY A 320 -2.01 23.23 20.81
N LEU A 321 -1.94 23.71 22.05
CA LEU A 321 -1.47 22.96 23.22
C LEU A 321 -2.60 22.01 23.67
N PHE A 322 -2.81 20.95 22.89
CA PHE A 322 -4.00 20.09 22.97
C PHE A 322 -4.09 19.24 24.24
N GLU A 323 -3.02 19.19 25.04
CA GLU A 323 -3.01 18.52 26.34
C GLU A 323 -3.66 19.37 27.46
N VAL A 324 -3.96 20.64 27.20
CA VAL A 324 -4.43 21.59 28.21
C VAL A 324 -5.69 22.30 27.72
N GLU A 325 -6.81 22.07 28.42
CA GLU A 325 -8.02 22.85 28.20
C GLU A 325 -7.81 24.31 28.65
N PRO A 326 -8.30 25.32 27.87
CA PRO A 326 -9.13 25.20 26.66
C PRO A 326 -8.34 25.29 25.34
N PHE A 327 -7.03 25.06 25.33
CA PHE A 327 -6.15 25.20 24.16
C PHE A 327 -6.11 23.94 23.26
N ASP A 328 -7.00 22.98 23.55
CA ASP A 328 -7.26 21.78 22.75
C ASP A 328 -8.42 21.96 21.75
N ALA A 329 -9.17 23.05 21.86
CA ALA A 329 -10.44 23.25 21.18
C ALA A 329 -10.31 23.20 19.66
N ALA A 330 -9.34 23.91 19.07
CA ALA A 330 -9.15 23.89 17.62
C ALA A 330 -8.69 22.52 17.12
N THR A 331 -7.85 21.81 17.85
CA THR A 331 -7.39 20.48 17.49
C THR A 331 -8.55 19.49 17.44
N ARG A 332 -9.44 19.50 18.43
CA ARG A 332 -10.66 18.68 18.46
C ARG A 332 -11.62 19.01 17.32
N GLU A 333 -11.83 20.31 17.06
CA GLU A 333 -12.72 20.74 15.98
C GLU A 333 -12.21 20.32 14.60
N ILE A 334 -10.90 20.44 14.35
CA ILE A 334 -10.28 19.94 13.11
C ILE A 334 -10.48 18.44 12.97
N ALA A 335 -10.35 17.65 14.04
CA ALA A 335 -10.60 16.22 13.99
C ALA A 335 -12.04 15.89 13.55
N LEU A 336 -13.03 16.65 14.04
CA LEU A 336 -14.44 16.50 13.63
C LEU A 336 -14.65 16.92 12.17
N ILE A 337 -14.05 18.04 11.74
CA ILE A 337 -14.09 18.52 10.36
C ILE A 337 -13.53 17.45 9.38
N LEU A 338 -12.48 16.75 9.75
CA LEU A 338 -11.97 15.67 8.91
C LEU A 338 -12.98 14.51 8.77
N GLY A 339 -13.68 14.17 9.85
CA GLY A 339 -14.76 13.19 9.80
C GLY A 339 -15.89 13.61 8.85
N ASP A 340 -16.29 14.88 8.90
CA ASP A 340 -17.30 15.47 8.02
C ASP A 340 -16.83 15.48 6.55
N ALA A 341 -15.57 15.87 6.30
CA ALA A 341 -14.97 15.85 4.96
C ALA A 341 -14.91 14.43 4.38
N THR A 342 -14.58 13.43 5.21
CA THR A 342 -14.60 12.01 4.81
C THR A 342 -16.01 11.58 4.41
N SER A 343 -17.01 11.95 5.20
CA SER A 343 -18.42 11.66 4.90
C SER A 343 -18.87 12.34 3.60
N GLY A 344 -18.26 13.48 3.26
CA GLY A 344 -18.43 14.19 1.98
C GLY A 344 -17.66 13.56 0.81
N GLY A 345 -16.91 12.47 1.02
CA GLY A 345 -16.18 11.73 0.02
C GLY A 345 -14.69 12.11 -0.14
N ALA A 346 -14.14 12.93 0.75
CA ALA A 346 -12.71 13.20 0.79
C ALA A 346 -11.92 11.97 1.32
N ILE A 347 -10.70 11.80 0.86
CA ILE A 347 -9.73 10.87 1.44
C ILE A 347 -8.99 11.62 2.54
N THR A 348 -9.14 11.20 3.80
CA THR A 348 -8.52 11.85 4.95
C THR A 348 -7.51 10.93 5.62
N ILE A 349 -6.31 11.44 5.84
CA ILE A 349 -5.23 10.70 6.47
C ILE A 349 -4.62 11.53 7.58
N VAL A 350 -4.56 10.91 8.74
CA VAL A 350 -4.01 11.51 9.95
C VAL A 350 -2.69 10.82 10.29
N GLY A 351 -1.62 11.59 10.39
CA GLY A 351 -0.29 11.09 10.73
C GLY A 351 0.29 11.81 11.94
N GLY A 352 1.10 11.08 12.71
CA GLY A 352 1.72 11.58 13.93
C GLY A 352 0.95 11.21 15.20
N GLY A 353 1.69 10.88 16.27
CA GLY A 353 1.11 10.39 17.52
C GLY A 353 0.11 11.34 18.17
N ASP A 354 0.45 12.64 18.19
CA ASP A 354 -0.40 13.67 18.79
C ASP A 354 -1.69 13.87 18.01
N SER A 355 -1.62 13.87 16.66
CA SER A 355 -2.80 13.98 15.81
C SER A 355 -3.69 12.74 15.94
N LEU A 356 -3.10 11.54 16.01
CA LEU A 356 -3.84 10.29 16.21
C LEU A 356 -4.58 10.32 17.57
N ARG A 357 -3.89 10.74 18.63
CA ARG A 357 -4.49 10.93 19.95
C ARG A 357 -5.65 11.91 19.90
N ALA A 358 -5.47 13.07 19.27
CA ALA A 358 -6.53 14.07 19.12
C ALA A 358 -7.77 13.53 18.40
N VAL A 359 -7.60 12.79 17.30
CA VAL A 359 -8.71 12.15 16.57
C VAL A 359 -9.42 11.11 17.42
N THR A 360 -8.66 10.34 18.23
CA THR A 360 -9.23 9.34 19.12
C THR A 360 -10.05 9.98 20.24
N GLU A 361 -9.50 11.01 20.91
CA GLU A 361 -10.17 11.73 21.99
C GLU A 361 -11.40 12.52 21.50
N ALA A 362 -11.40 12.99 20.25
CA ALA A 362 -12.55 13.63 19.60
C ALA A 362 -13.63 12.62 19.13
N GLY A 363 -13.41 11.30 19.25
CA GLY A 363 -14.34 10.28 18.77
C GLY A 363 -14.48 10.25 17.24
N ALA A 364 -13.45 10.67 16.51
CA ALA A 364 -13.45 10.76 15.05
C ALA A 364 -12.58 9.65 14.37
N LEU A 365 -12.01 8.73 15.14
CA LEU A 365 -11.09 7.72 14.63
C LEU A 365 -11.71 6.85 13.51
N GLU A 366 -12.94 6.39 13.71
CA GLU A 366 -13.69 5.58 12.74
C GLU A 366 -14.26 6.39 11.57
N LYS A 367 -14.17 7.72 11.64
CA LYS A 367 -14.71 8.63 10.63
C LYS A 367 -13.67 9.08 9.61
N VAL A 368 -12.38 8.91 9.88
CA VAL A 368 -11.31 9.24 8.92
C VAL A 368 -10.96 8.02 8.06
N THR A 369 -10.49 8.27 6.84
CA THR A 369 -10.15 7.17 5.93
C THR A 369 -8.97 6.33 6.45
N HIS A 370 -7.96 6.99 7.02
CA HIS A 370 -6.80 6.32 7.59
C HIS A 370 -6.19 7.15 8.74
N ALA A 371 -5.96 6.48 9.86
CA ALA A 371 -5.23 7.02 11.00
C ALA A 371 -3.94 6.21 11.18
N SER A 372 -2.81 6.83 10.87
CA SER A 372 -1.51 6.16 10.87
C SER A 372 -0.94 6.00 12.26
N THR A 373 -0.52 4.79 12.57
CA THR A 373 0.20 4.47 13.81
C THR A 373 1.72 4.68 13.68
N GLY A 374 2.20 5.05 12.48
CA GLY A 374 3.59 4.99 12.08
C GLY A 374 4.50 6.12 12.57
N GLY A 375 3.97 7.23 13.06
CA GLY A 375 4.77 8.35 13.59
C GLY A 375 5.89 8.78 12.65
N GLY A 376 7.15 8.42 12.98
CA GLY A 376 8.33 8.76 12.19
C GLY A 376 8.35 8.13 10.79
N ALA A 377 7.90 6.88 10.64
CA ALA A 377 7.86 6.21 9.34
C ALA A 377 6.89 6.89 8.36
N SER A 378 5.75 7.37 8.86
CA SER A 378 4.79 8.13 8.06
C SER A 378 5.39 9.45 7.54
N LEU A 379 6.17 10.14 8.38
CA LEU A 379 6.86 11.37 7.99
C LEU A 379 7.93 11.11 6.93
N GLU A 380 8.70 10.01 7.04
CA GLU A 380 9.70 9.62 6.04
C GLU A 380 9.04 9.37 4.67
N LEU A 381 7.91 8.64 4.63
CA LEU A 381 7.16 8.44 3.39
C LEU A 381 6.62 9.75 2.80
N LEU A 382 6.13 10.66 3.65
CA LEU A 382 5.68 11.99 3.21
C LEU A 382 6.83 12.87 2.69
N GLN A 383 8.07 12.62 3.12
CA GLN A 383 9.27 13.26 2.58
C GLN A 383 9.75 12.63 1.27
N GLY A 384 9.13 11.53 0.84
CA GLY A 384 9.55 10.76 -0.34
C GLY A 384 10.74 9.84 -0.08
N ASN A 385 11.10 9.64 1.18
CA ASN A 385 12.18 8.75 1.56
C ASN A 385 11.73 7.29 1.53
N GLU A 386 12.61 6.41 1.10
CA GLU A 386 12.39 4.96 1.23
C GLU A 386 12.52 4.56 2.71
N LEU A 387 11.71 3.58 3.13
CA LEU A 387 11.83 3.00 4.47
C LEU A 387 12.88 1.87 4.44
N PRO A 388 14.03 2.03 5.13
CA PRO A 388 15.16 1.10 4.99
C PRO A 388 14.80 -0.35 5.33
N ALA A 389 13.98 -0.58 6.37
CA ALA A 389 13.54 -1.93 6.74
C ALA A 389 12.75 -2.64 5.63
N LEU A 390 12.03 -1.89 4.80
CA LEU A 390 11.28 -2.45 3.68
C LEU A 390 12.19 -2.79 2.49
N GLY A 391 13.33 -2.12 2.35
CA GLY A 391 14.33 -2.41 1.33
C GLY A 391 14.87 -3.84 1.38
N HIS A 392 14.92 -4.45 2.57
CA HIS A 392 15.39 -5.82 2.80
C HIS A 392 14.33 -6.90 2.50
N ILE A 393 13.06 -6.51 2.38
CA ILE A 393 11.96 -7.41 1.99
C ILE A 393 11.40 -7.06 0.61
N ALA A 394 11.84 -5.94 0.02
CA ALA A 394 11.39 -5.53 -1.31
C ALA A 394 11.95 -6.44 -2.40
N VAL A 395 11.11 -6.79 -3.34
CA VAL A 395 11.49 -7.54 -4.53
C VAL A 395 11.64 -6.62 -5.73
N LYS A 396 12.54 -6.96 -6.64
CA LYS A 396 12.69 -6.22 -7.89
C LYS A 396 11.56 -6.58 -8.86
N GLY A 397 11.02 -5.57 -9.54
CA GLY A 397 10.01 -5.75 -10.57
C GLY A 397 8.56 -5.79 -10.04
N LEU A 398 7.64 -5.89 -10.98
CA LEU A 398 6.21 -6.00 -10.72
C LEU A 398 5.85 -7.45 -10.40
N ARG A 399 4.84 -7.67 -9.54
CA ARG A 399 4.31 -9.01 -9.31
C ARG A 399 3.83 -9.61 -10.63
N PRO A 400 4.31 -10.80 -11.04
CA PRO A 400 3.88 -11.41 -12.28
C PRO A 400 2.38 -11.66 -12.32
N LEU A 401 1.78 -11.61 -13.52
CA LEU A 401 0.40 -12.01 -13.76
C LEU A 401 0.35 -13.20 -14.69
N MET A 402 -0.30 -14.28 -14.26
CA MET A 402 -0.49 -15.50 -15.05
C MET A 402 -1.96 -15.67 -15.37
N GLY A 403 -2.33 -15.38 -16.61
CA GLY A 403 -3.69 -15.55 -17.14
C GLY A 403 -3.88 -16.90 -17.79
N ALA A 404 -4.86 -17.67 -17.37
CA ALA A 404 -5.28 -18.93 -17.99
C ALA A 404 -6.47 -18.66 -18.92
N ASN A 405 -6.20 -18.43 -20.21
CA ASN A 405 -7.24 -18.20 -21.21
C ASN A 405 -7.70 -19.54 -21.80
N TRP A 406 -8.81 -20.04 -21.32
CA TRP A 406 -9.37 -21.33 -21.79
C TRP A 406 -10.02 -21.25 -23.16
N LYS A 407 -10.23 -20.04 -23.67
CA LYS A 407 -10.92 -19.85 -24.93
C LYS A 407 -12.29 -20.57 -24.91
N MET A 408 -12.70 -21.25 -25.98
CA MET A 408 -13.98 -21.97 -26.06
C MET A 408 -13.79 -23.44 -25.63
N ASN A 409 -13.28 -23.67 -24.40
CA ASN A 409 -13.06 -25.01 -23.86
C ASN A 409 -13.52 -25.12 -22.39
N GLY A 410 -13.67 -26.33 -21.93
CA GLY A 410 -13.92 -26.67 -20.55
C GLY A 410 -15.39 -26.99 -20.24
N THR A 411 -15.56 -27.69 -19.12
CA THR A 411 -16.83 -27.99 -18.50
C THR A 411 -16.83 -27.47 -17.06
N ARG A 412 -18.00 -27.37 -16.44
CA ARG A 412 -18.09 -26.93 -15.04
C ARG A 412 -17.28 -27.84 -14.11
N GLN A 413 -17.40 -29.17 -14.29
CA GLN A 413 -16.65 -30.10 -13.45
C GLN A 413 -15.14 -29.96 -13.65
N GLY A 414 -14.67 -29.91 -14.90
CA GLY A 414 -13.24 -29.70 -15.18
C GLY A 414 -12.69 -28.38 -14.67
N ALA A 415 -13.54 -27.33 -14.58
CA ALA A 415 -13.13 -26.07 -13.98
C ALA A 415 -13.01 -26.14 -12.44
N LEU A 416 -13.90 -26.89 -11.79
CA LEU A 416 -13.79 -27.16 -10.35
C LEU A 416 -12.58 -28.02 -10.04
N ASP A 417 -12.36 -29.10 -10.81
CA ASP A 417 -11.17 -29.96 -10.67
C ASP A 417 -9.89 -29.16 -10.84
N PHE A 418 -9.83 -28.25 -11.84
CA PHE A 418 -8.69 -27.35 -12.05
C PHE A 418 -8.45 -26.44 -10.85
N LEU A 419 -9.51 -25.84 -10.26
CA LEU A 419 -9.40 -24.96 -9.10
C LEU A 419 -8.98 -25.75 -7.85
N ASP A 420 -9.47 -26.96 -7.66
CA ASP A 420 -9.04 -27.87 -6.57
C ASP A 420 -7.55 -28.21 -6.70
N ASP A 421 -7.09 -28.53 -7.91
CA ASP A 421 -5.66 -28.78 -8.17
C ASP A 421 -4.82 -27.52 -7.93
N MET A 422 -5.30 -26.34 -8.34
CA MET A 422 -4.66 -25.06 -8.05
C MET A 422 -4.59 -24.80 -6.55
N MET A 423 -5.61 -25.13 -5.79
CA MET A 423 -5.64 -25.01 -4.33
C MET A 423 -4.62 -25.96 -3.69
N LEU A 424 -4.55 -27.21 -4.13
CA LEU A 424 -3.61 -28.24 -3.62
C LEU A 424 -2.17 -27.91 -4.04
N GLY A 425 -1.95 -27.49 -5.28
CA GLY A 425 -0.64 -27.08 -5.80
C GLY A 425 -0.16 -25.76 -5.22
N ASN A 426 -1.06 -24.95 -4.69
CA ASN A 426 -0.80 -23.64 -4.07
C ASN A 426 -0.09 -23.73 -2.69
N SER A 427 0.30 -24.91 -2.25
CA SER A 427 1.27 -25.09 -1.16
C SER A 427 2.65 -24.50 -1.49
N MET A 428 2.91 -24.21 -2.78
CA MET A 428 4.04 -23.42 -3.26
C MET A 428 3.50 -22.11 -3.86
N HIS A 429 3.62 -21.01 -3.16
CA HIS A 429 3.21 -19.70 -3.68
C HIS A 429 4.11 -19.30 -4.83
N PHE A 430 3.53 -19.17 -5.99
CA PHE A 430 4.22 -18.76 -7.22
C PHE A 430 4.62 -17.27 -7.23
N GLY A 431 4.30 -16.51 -6.19
CA GLY A 431 4.57 -15.08 -6.17
C GLY A 431 3.88 -14.27 -7.28
N ALA A 432 2.83 -14.83 -7.90
CA ALA A 432 2.12 -14.28 -9.04
C ALA A 432 0.62 -14.08 -8.75
N ASP A 433 -0.01 -13.15 -9.48
CA ASP A 433 -1.46 -13.10 -9.58
C ASP A 433 -1.92 -14.11 -10.63
N VAL A 434 -2.85 -14.99 -10.28
CA VAL A 434 -3.44 -15.98 -11.19
C VAL A 434 -4.87 -15.57 -11.54
N VAL A 435 -5.16 -15.52 -12.85
CA VAL A 435 -6.49 -15.17 -13.37
C VAL A 435 -6.97 -16.25 -14.33
N LEU A 436 -8.12 -16.85 -14.05
CA LEU A 436 -8.77 -17.79 -14.93
C LEU A 436 -9.81 -17.05 -15.80
N PHE A 437 -9.70 -17.21 -17.12
CA PHE A 437 -10.65 -16.72 -18.11
C PHE A 437 -11.40 -17.90 -18.76
N PRO A 438 -12.42 -18.44 -18.10
CA PRO A 438 -13.23 -19.53 -18.65
C PRO A 438 -14.32 -18.96 -19.59
N PRO A 439 -15.02 -19.79 -20.38
CA PRO A 439 -16.23 -19.37 -21.08
C PRO A 439 -17.26 -18.75 -20.13
N PHE A 440 -18.01 -17.74 -20.58
CA PHE A 440 -18.99 -17.01 -19.79
C PHE A 440 -19.98 -17.92 -19.04
N THR A 441 -20.37 -19.04 -19.68
CA THR A 441 -21.31 -20.02 -19.12
C THR A 441 -20.81 -20.74 -17.87
N LEU A 442 -19.52 -20.66 -17.56
CA LEU A 442 -18.92 -21.31 -16.40
C LEU A 442 -18.72 -20.35 -15.21
N ILE A 443 -18.55 -19.04 -15.47
CA ILE A 443 -18.09 -18.04 -14.49
C ILE A 443 -18.97 -18.05 -13.22
N GLY A 444 -20.28 -17.89 -13.34
CA GLY A 444 -21.19 -17.76 -12.19
C GLY A 444 -21.22 -18.97 -11.25
N GLY A 445 -20.70 -20.11 -11.68
CA GLY A 445 -20.62 -21.33 -10.85
C GLY A 445 -19.25 -21.58 -10.21
N LEU A 446 -18.28 -20.69 -10.43
CA LEU A 446 -16.88 -20.88 -10.02
C LEU A 446 -16.39 -19.87 -8.96
N SER A 447 -17.17 -18.83 -8.65
CA SER A 447 -16.71 -17.69 -7.85
C SER A 447 -16.17 -18.12 -6.48
N ALA A 448 -16.91 -18.95 -5.72
CA ALA A 448 -16.48 -19.41 -4.41
C ALA A 448 -15.22 -20.31 -4.49
N ALA A 449 -15.21 -21.30 -5.40
CA ALA A 449 -14.06 -22.20 -5.56
C ALA A 449 -12.80 -21.44 -6.05
N ALA A 450 -12.97 -20.41 -6.88
CA ALA A 450 -11.86 -19.57 -7.33
C ALA A 450 -11.27 -18.74 -6.17
N GLU A 451 -12.14 -18.20 -5.30
CA GLU A 451 -11.71 -17.47 -4.10
C GLU A 451 -10.93 -18.38 -3.15
N ASP A 452 -11.44 -19.58 -2.88
CA ASP A 452 -10.78 -20.59 -2.04
C ASP A 452 -9.41 -21.00 -2.61
N ALA A 453 -9.32 -21.13 -3.93
CA ALA A 453 -8.05 -21.44 -4.64
C ALA A 453 -7.09 -20.24 -4.74
N GLY A 454 -7.49 -19.03 -4.34
CA GLY A 454 -6.70 -17.81 -4.54
C GLY A 454 -6.56 -17.39 -6.00
N VAL A 455 -7.46 -17.87 -6.87
CA VAL A 455 -7.51 -17.58 -8.32
C VAL A 455 -8.58 -16.52 -8.56
N ARG A 456 -8.27 -15.51 -9.37
CA ARG A 456 -9.26 -14.50 -9.80
C ARG A 456 -9.98 -14.97 -11.06
N LEU A 457 -11.22 -14.51 -11.24
CA LEU A 457 -11.99 -14.77 -12.46
C LEU A 457 -11.99 -13.55 -13.38
N GLY A 458 -11.99 -13.81 -14.69
CA GLY A 458 -12.09 -12.80 -15.71
C GLY A 458 -12.97 -13.20 -16.90
N GLY A 459 -13.60 -12.20 -17.54
CA GLY A 459 -14.32 -12.40 -18.79
C GLY A 459 -13.38 -12.46 -19.99
N GLN A 460 -13.63 -13.36 -20.93
CA GLN A 460 -12.84 -13.46 -22.18
C GLN A 460 -13.08 -12.30 -23.15
N ASP A 461 -14.15 -11.53 -22.93
CA ASP A 461 -14.55 -10.35 -23.65
C ASP A 461 -15.56 -9.55 -22.83
N ILE A 462 -15.89 -8.32 -23.26
CA ILE A 462 -16.99 -7.51 -22.72
C ILE A 462 -17.62 -6.64 -23.80
N HIS A 463 -18.87 -6.21 -23.61
CA HIS A 463 -19.48 -5.14 -24.38
C HIS A 463 -19.33 -3.80 -23.62
N TRP A 464 -19.21 -2.69 -24.35
CA TRP A 464 -18.99 -1.37 -23.72
C TRP A 464 -20.28 -0.71 -23.18
N GLU A 465 -21.46 -1.15 -23.64
CA GLU A 465 -22.73 -0.65 -23.11
C GLU A 465 -23.12 -1.37 -21.82
N PRO A 466 -23.73 -0.66 -20.84
CA PRO A 466 -24.13 -1.27 -19.57
C PRO A 466 -25.34 -2.21 -19.73
N GLY A 467 -26.09 -2.11 -20.81
CA GLY A 467 -27.27 -2.91 -21.12
C GLY A 467 -27.91 -2.48 -22.43
N GLY A 468 -28.97 -3.18 -22.91
CA GLY A 468 -29.72 -2.81 -24.09
C GLY A 468 -29.92 -3.93 -25.10
N ALA A 469 -30.20 -3.58 -26.38
CA ALA A 469 -30.49 -4.51 -27.46
C ALA A 469 -29.19 -5.08 -28.08
N PHE A 470 -28.42 -5.82 -27.29
CA PHE A 470 -27.15 -6.44 -27.69
C PHE A 470 -27.20 -7.94 -27.42
N THR A 471 -28.05 -8.65 -28.11
CA THR A 471 -28.30 -10.09 -27.90
C THR A 471 -27.00 -10.90 -27.95
N GLY A 472 -26.67 -11.61 -26.86
CA GLY A 472 -25.48 -12.44 -26.74
C GLY A 472 -24.26 -11.75 -26.14
N GLU A 473 -24.28 -10.43 -25.95
CA GLU A 473 -23.19 -9.68 -25.33
C GLU A 473 -23.29 -9.67 -23.80
N VAL A 474 -22.14 -9.48 -23.15
CA VAL A 474 -21.99 -9.43 -21.68
C VAL A 474 -21.44 -8.07 -21.28
N SER A 475 -22.16 -7.35 -20.39
CA SER A 475 -21.74 -6.05 -19.92
C SER A 475 -20.72 -6.15 -18.78
N PRO A 476 -19.97 -5.07 -18.45
CA PRO A 476 -19.08 -5.03 -17.30
C PRO A 476 -19.81 -5.32 -15.98
N GLY A 477 -21.03 -4.79 -15.81
CA GLY A 477 -21.84 -5.03 -14.61
C GLY A 477 -22.21 -6.51 -14.42
N MET A 478 -22.55 -7.22 -15.50
CA MET A 478 -22.82 -8.66 -15.46
C MET A 478 -21.59 -9.47 -15.04
N LEU A 479 -20.40 -9.08 -15.50
CA LEU A 479 -19.16 -9.74 -15.09
C LEU A 479 -18.84 -9.52 -13.60
N LEU A 480 -19.03 -8.29 -13.10
CA LEU A 480 -18.84 -7.98 -11.68
C LEU A 480 -19.81 -8.79 -10.80
N GLU A 481 -21.10 -8.85 -11.19
CA GLU A 481 -22.11 -9.65 -10.48
C GLU A 481 -21.77 -11.15 -10.47
N ALA A 482 -21.18 -11.66 -11.56
CA ALA A 482 -20.72 -13.03 -11.66
C ALA A 482 -19.41 -13.33 -10.89
N GLY A 483 -18.83 -12.34 -10.22
CA GLY A 483 -17.59 -12.47 -9.43
C GLY A 483 -16.29 -12.24 -10.20
N CYS A 484 -16.35 -11.75 -11.44
CA CYS A 484 -15.15 -11.36 -12.17
C CYS A 484 -14.54 -10.08 -11.63
N THR A 485 -13.21 -10.03 -11.62
CA THR A 485 -12.44 -8.83 -11.32
C THR A 485 -11.58 -8.39 -12.51
N TRP A 486 -11.50 -9.22 -13.56
CA TRP A 486 -10.70 -9.04 -14.75
C TRP A 486 -11.50 -9.23 -16.05
N PHE A 487 -10.96 -8.71 -17.16
CA PHE A 487 -11.48 -9.01 -18.51
C PHE A 487 -10.37 -8.88 -19.55
N LEU A 488 -10.54 -9.57 -20.69
CA LEU A 488 -9.71 -9.44 -21.89
C LEU A 488 -10.37 -8.45 -22.86
N ALA A 489 -9.56 -7.66 -23.55
CA ALA A 489 -10.00 -6.80 -24.65
C ALA A 489 -9.06 -6.89 -25.84
N GLY A 490 -9.59 -7.15 -27.03
CA GLY A 490 -8.85 -7.16 -28.29
C GLY A 490 -7.94 -8.38 -28.47
N HIS A 491 -8.27 -9.54 -27.87
CA HIS A 491 -7.56 -10.80 -28.13
C HIS A 491 -7.47 -11.07 -29.63
N SER A 492 -6.35 -11.63 -30.08
CA SER A 492 -6.06 -11.84 -31.51
C SER A 492 -7.18 -12.55 -32.27
N GLU A 493 -7.85 -13.54 -31.69
CA GLU A 493 -9.01 -14.22 -32.29
C GLU A 493 -10.17 -13.25 -32.52
N ARG A 494 -10.43 -12.33 -31.58
CA ARG A 494 -11.51 -11.35 -31.73
C ARG A 494 -11.20 -10.32 -32.81
N ARG A 495 -9.94 -9.90 -32.93
CA ARG A 495 -9.50 -8.97 -33.98
C ARG A 495 -9.57 -9.62 -35.35
N HIS A 496 -9.07 -10.83 -35.51
CA HIS A 496 -8.85 -11.44 -36.83
C HIS A 496 -9.99 -12.35 -37.30
N ILE A 497 -10.75 -12.97 -36.37
CA ILE A 497 -11.89 -13.85 -36.73
C ILE A 497 -13.20 -13.07 -36.64
N PHE A 498 -13.40 -12.28 -35.61
CA PHE A 498 -14.64 -11.55 -35.35
C PHE A 498 -14.59 -10.09 -35.83
N GLY A 499 -13.45 -9.61 -36.32
CA GLY A 499 -13.33 -8.29 -36.97
C GLY A 499 -13.34 -7.10 -36.01
N GLU A 500 -12.95 -7.27 -34.76
CA GLU A 500 -12.87 -6.17 -33.84
C GLU A 500 -11.79 -5.16 -34.23
N THR A 501 -12.19 -3.90 -34.39
CA THR A 501 -11.28 -2.79 -34.69
C THR A 501 -10.65 -2.19 -33.43
N ASP A 502 -9.56 -1.44 -33.58
CA ASP A 502 -8.93 -0.73 -32.48
C ASP A 502 -9.90 0.20 -31.73
N ALA A 503 -10.83 0.83 -32.44
CA ALA A 503 -11.86 1.69 -31.84
C ALA A 503 -12.87 0.90 -30.99
N VAL A 504 -13.21 -0.34 -31.35
CA VAL A 504 -14.06 -1.24 -30.57
C VAL A 504 -13.31 -1.66 -29.30
N VAL A 505 -12.06 -2.07 -29.45
CA VAL A 505 -11.21 -2.50 -28.32
C VAL A 505 -11.01 -1.36 -27.32
N ALA A 506 -10.78 -0.13 -27.80
CA ALA A 506 -10.66 1.06 -26.96
C ALA A 506 -11.93 1.29 -26.11
N ARG A 507 -13.12 1.22 -26.71
CA ARG A 507 -14.40 1.39 -25.99
C ARG A 507 -14.60 0.30 -24.93
N LYS A 508 -14.29 -0.96 -25.26
CA LYS A 508 -14.36 -2.08 -24.32
C LYS A 508 -13.44 -1.84 -23.12
N LEU A 509 -12.18 -1.47 -23.38
CA LEU A 509 -11.19 -1.24 -22.33
C LEU A 509 -11.62 -0.10 -21.38
N GLN A 510 -12.07 1.03 -21.94
CA GLN A 510 -12.55 2.18 -21.17
C GLN A 510 -13.76 1.81 -20.31
N ALA A 511 -14.77 1.14 -20.89
CA ALA A 511 -15.98 0.77 -20.16
C ALA A 511 -15.71 -0.20 -19.02
N GLY A 512 -14.87 -1.20 -19.24
CA GLY A 512 -14.51 -2.17 -18.20
C GLY A 512 -13.74 -1.54 -17.03
N ILE A 513 -12.74 -0.70 -17.32
CA ILE A 513 -11.97 0.02 -16.29
C ILE A 513 -12.86 1.02 -15.54
N ALA A 514 -13.73 1.76 -16.25
CA ALA A 514 -14.66 2.70 -15.62
C ALA A 514 -15.67 2.00 -14.69
N ALA A 515 -16.02 0.75 -14.98
CA ALA A 515 -16.90 -0.06 -14.14
C ALA A 515 -16.16 -0.69 -12.92
N GLY A 516 -14.83 -0.58 -12.83
CA GLY A 516 -14.04 -1.12 -11.73
C GLY A 516 -13.40 -2.49 -11.99
N LEU A 517 -13.50 -3.00 -13.22
CA LEU A 517 -12.77 -4.20 -13.64
C LEU A 517 -11.32 -3.85 -14.02
N LYS A 518 -10.42 -4.83 -13.94
CA LYS A 518 -9.05 -4.74 -14.43
C LYS A 518 -8.97 -5.29 -15.85
N GLY A 519 -8.42 -4.50 -16.78
CA GLY A 519 -8.36 -4.85 -18.19
C GLY A 519 -7.02 -5.43 -18.64
N ILE A 520 -7.05 -6.52 -19.41
CA ILE A 520 -5.89 -6.99 -20.18
C ILE A 520 -6.10 -6.60 -21.63
N LEU A 521 -5.35 -5.62 -22.10
CA LEU A 521 -5.33 -5.21 -23.51
C LEU A 521 -4.42 -6.15 -24.31
N CYS A 522 -4.98 -6.86 -25.27
CA CYS A 522 -4.22 -7.72 -26.18
C CYS A 522 -3.80 -6.95 -27.44
N VAL A 523 -2.51 -6.97 -27.74
CA VAL A 523 -1.91 -6.33 -28.92
C VAL A 523 -0.91 -7.25 -29.61
N GLY A 524 -0.80 -7.17 -30.93
CA GLY A 524 0.15 -7.99 -31.66
C GLY A 524 -0.01 -7.93 -33.16
N GLU A 525 1.01 -8.36 -33.89
CA GLU A 525 1.11 -8.37 -35.32
C GLU A 525 0.94 -9.77 -35.93
N THR A 526 0.41 -9.82 -37.14
CA THR A 526 0.34 -11.02 -37.96
C THR A 526 1.70 -11.34 -38.60
N LEU A 527 1.87 -12.57 -39.12
CA LEU A 527 3.09 -12.98 -39.84
C LEU A 527 3.39 -12.04 -41.02
N ALA A 528 2.39 -11.71 -41.84
CA ALA A 528 2.58 -10.83 -42.98
C ALA A 528 3.04 -9.41 -42.58
N GLN A 529 2.52 -8.87 -41.46
CA GLN A 529 2.92 -7.60 -40.94
C GLN A 529 4.37 -7.64 -40.40
N ARG A 530 4.76 -8.73 -39.77
CA ARG A 530 6.12 -8.96 -39.30
C ARG A 530 7.11 -9.06 -40.46
N GLU A 531 6.83 -9.89 -41.45
CA GLU A 531 7.69 -10.09 -42.62
C GLU A 531 7.87 -8.80 -43.43
N SER A 532 6.85 -7.92 -43.42
CA SER A 532 6.94 -6.59 -44.07
C SER A 532 7.63 -5.53 -43.20
N GLY A 533 8.14 -5.88 -42.02
CA GLY A 533 8.83 -4.95 -41.11
C GLY A 533 7.92 -3.98 -40.36
N ASN A 534 6.60 -4.22 -40.35
CA ASN A 534 5.62 -3.29 -39.79
C ASN A 534 5.24 -3.59 -38.32
N THR A 535 5.89 -4.51 -37.63
CA THR A 535 5.59 -4.91 -36.24
C THR A 535 5.41 -3.72 -35.31
N ALA A 536 6.41 -2.83 -35.22
CA ALA A 536 6.38 -1.69 -34.32
C ALA A 536 5.25 -0.68 -34.68
N ILE A 537 4.96 -0.51 -35.97
CA ILE A 537 3.88 0.38 -36.44
C ILE A 537 2.51 -0.18 -36.03
N VAL A 538 2.30 -1.48 -36.20
CA VAL A 538 1.01 -2.14 -35.89
C VAL A 538 0.78 -2.15 -34.39
N VAL A 539 1.73 -2.66 -33.62
CA VAL A 539 1.61 -2.74 -32.17
C VAL A 539 1.52 -1.34 -31.54
N GLY A 540 2.31 -0.38 -32.01
CA GLY A 540 2.25 1.00 -31.55
C GLY A 540 0.88 1.65 -31.76
N LYS A 541 0.26 1.47 -32.93
CA LYS A 541 -1.09 1.96 -33.23
C LYS A 541 -2.16 1.32 -32.34
N GLN A 542 -2.08 0.02 -32.11
CA GLN A 542 -3.02 -0.70 -31.24
C GLN A 542 -2.94 -0.18 -29.80
N VAL A 543 -1.72 0.04 -29.27
CA VAL A 543 -1.50 0.62 -27.95
C VAL A 543 -2.03 2.05 -27.89
N GLU A 544 -1.68 2.90 -28.85
CA GLU A 544 -2.14 4.29 -28.91
C GLU A 544 -3.67 4.40 -28.94
N ALA A 545 -4.33 3.66 -29.83
CA ALA A 545 -5.77 3.71 -29.97
C ALA A 545 -6.50 3.26 -28.71
N ALA A 546 -5.99 2.23 -28.02
CA ALA A 546 -6.60 1.69 -26.81
C ALA A 546 -6.40 2.60 -25.59
N LEU A 547 -5.25 3.27 -25.47
CA LEU A 547 -4.90 4.07 -24.31
C LEU A 547 -5.36 5.54 -24.41
N HIS A 548 -5.75 5.98 -25.61
CA HIS A 548 -6.23 7.34 -25.84
C HIS A 548 -7.60 7.55 -25.17
N GLY A 549 -7.65 8.04 -23.96
CA GLY A 549 -8.88 8.25 -23.17
C GLY A 549 -8.92 7.49 -21.85
N ILE A 550 -7.82 6.83 -21.46
CA ILE A 550 -7.64 6.19 -20.15
C ILE A 550 -6.85 7.12 -19.19
N SER A 551 -6.80 8.42 -19.47
CA SER A 551 -6.10 9.38 -18.61
C SER A 551 -6.68 9.39 -17.18
N GLY A 552 -5.81 9.27 -16.16
CA GLY A 552 -6.20 9.22 -14.75
C GLY A 552 -6.58 7.82 -14.23
N ALA A 553 -6.43 6.76 -15.04
CA ALA A 553 -6.56 5.38 -14.57
C ALA A 553 -5.40 5.00 -13.63
N ASP A 554 -5.68 4.13 -12.68
CA ASP A 554 -4.66 3.49 -11.85
C ASP A 554 -3.89 2.46 -12.71
N PRO A 555 -2.54 2.49 -12.79
CA PRO A 555 -1.76 1.53 -13.56
C PRO A 555 -2.03 0.07 -13.15
N SER A 556 -2.45 -0.19 -11.91
CA SER A 556 -2.81 -1.53 -11.43
C SER A 556 -4.07 -2.11 -12.10
N ASN A 557 -4.89 -1.26 -12.76
CA ASN A 557 -6.10 -1.67 -13.47
C ASN A 557 -5.87 -1.99 -14.95
N LEU A 558 -4.63 -1.83 -15.43
CA LEU A 558 -4.23 -2.09 -16.81
C LEU A 558 -3.10 -3.10 -16.89
N VAL A 559 -3.23 -4.07 -17.77
CA VAL A 559 -2.17 -4.97 -18.21
C VAL A 559 -2.14 -4.99 -19.72
N VAL A 560 -0.97 -5.06 -20.35
CA VAL A 560 -0.86 -5.23 -21.80
C VAL A 560 -0.30 -6.61 -22.09
N ALA A 561 -1.02 -7.41 -22.89
CA ALA A 561 -0.57 -8.71 -23.36
C ALA A 561 -0.04 -8.59 -24.80
N TYR A 562 1.24 -8.87 -24.99
CA TYR A 562 1.82 -8.95 -26.32
C TYR A 562 1.58 -10.32 -26.94
N GLU A 563 0.79 -10.37 -27.98
CA GLU A 563 0.40 -11.58 -28.71
C GLU A 563 1.07 -11.60 -30.10
N PRO A 564 2.26 -12.22 -30.28
CA PRO A 564 2.79 -12.47 -31.62
C PRO A 564 1.88 -13.47 -32.34
N VAL A 565 0.90 -12.94 -33.13
CA VAL A 565 -0.18 -13.76 -33.72
C VAL A 565 0.38 -14.91 -34.56
N TRP A 566 1.53 -14.71 -35.18
CA TRP A 566 2.27 -15.70 -35.97
C TRP A 566 2.83 -16.87 -35.14
N ALA A 567 2.92 -16.68 -33.80
CA ALA A 567 3.41 -17.72 -32.89
C ALA A 567 2.27 -18.41 -32.11
N ILE A 568 1.01 -18.01 -32.29
CA ILE A 568 -0.11 -18.61 -31.58
C ILE A 568 -0.64 -19.82 -32.35
N GLY A 569 -0.53 -21.02 -31.76
CA GLY A 569 -1.07 -22.26 -32.34
C GLY A 569 -0.36 -22.78 -33.62
N THR A 570 0.77 -22.19 -34.00
CA THR A 570 1.50 -22.52 -35.24
C THR A 570 2.69 -23.45 -35.01
N GLY A 571 3.04 -23.74 -33.76
CA GLY A 571 4.27 -24.47 -33.40
C GLY A 571 5.55 -23.61 -33.50
N LYS A 572 5.45 -22.35 -33.94
CA LYS A 572 6.55 -21.35 -33.89
C LYS A 572 6.46 -20.58 -32.59
N ASN A 573 7.60 -20.36 -31.93
CA ASN A 573 7.68 -19.56 -30.70
C ASN A 573 8.56 -18.34 -30.94
N ALA A 574 8.21 -17.20 -30.35
CA ALA A 574 9.14 -16.09 -30.25
C ALA A 574 10.28 -16.49 -29.27
N THR A 575 11.48 -16.00 -29.55
CA THR A 575 12.58 -16.17 -28.59
C THR A 575 12.38 -15.27 -27.37
N PRO A 576 12.99 -15.58 -26.22
CA PRO A 576 12.97 -14.70 -25.06
C PRO A 576 13.39 -13.25 -25.39
N GLU A 577 14.41 -13.08 -26.22
CA GLU A 577 14.95 -11.77 -26.64
C GLU A 577 13.96 -11.02 -27.53
N GLU A 578 13.22 -11.72 -28.39
CA GLU A 578 12.16 -11.11 -29.23
C GLU A 578 11.00 -10.64 -28.36
N ALA A 579 10.59 -11.46 -27.37
CA ALA A 579 9.57 -11.07 -26.39
C ALA A 579 10.05 -9.83 -25.61
N GLN A 580 11.25 -9.86 -25.05
CA GLN A 580 11.84 -8.73 -24.31
C GLN A 580 11.86 -7.45 -25.14
N LYS A 581 12.31 -7.52 -26.39
CA LYS A 581 12.38 -6.34 -27.27
C LYS A 581 11.03 -5.69 -27.49
N MET A 582 9.98 -6.48 -27.68
CA MET A 582 8.63 -5.94 -27.88
C MET A 582 8.01 -5.43 -26.59
N HIS A 583 8.28 -6.04 -25.46
CA HIS A 583 7.85 -5.57 -24.15
C HIS A 583 8.47 -4.19 -23.81
N VAL A 584 9.77 -4.01 -24.05
CA VAL A 584 10.43 -2.69 -23.94
C VAL A 584 9.76 -1.66 -24.84
N PHE A 585 9.54 -1.99 -26.12
CA PHE A 585 8.87 -1.09 -27.07
C PHE A 585 7.46 -0.69 -26.59
N ILE A 586 6.66 -1.65 -26.11
CA ILE A 586 5.31 -1.38 -25.58
C ILE A 586 5.39 -0.47 -24.36
N ARG A 587 6.32 -0.71 -23.43
CA ARG A 587 6.54 0.13 -22.25
C ARG A 587 6.91 1.57 -22.62
N GLU A 588 7.80 1.75 -23.58
CA GLU A 588 8.15 3.06 -24.11
C GLU A 588 6.95 3.80 -24.70
N ARG A 589 6.09 3.08 -25.48
CA ARG A 589 4.84 3.66 -26.05
C ARG A 589 3.86 4.07 -24.95
N ILE A 590 3.65 3.26 -23.93
CA ILE A 590 2.83 3.62 -22.75
C ILE A 590 3.39 4.87 -22.09
N GLY A 591 4.72 4.95 -21.92
CA GLY A 591 5.39 6.11 -21.30
C GLY A 591 5.18 7.40 -22.06
N VAL A 592 5.11 7.34 -23.41
CA VAL A 592 4.81 8.51 -24.25
C VAL A 592 3.36 8.97 -24.08
N ILE A 593 2.41 8.05 -23.87
CA ILE A 593 0.97 8.34 -23.84
C ILE A 593 0.48 8.73 -22.45
N LEU A 594 0.89 7.99 -21.41
CA LEU A 594 0.37 8.08 -20.06
C LEU A 594 1.40 8.57 -19.02
N GLY A 595 2.64 8.80 -19.45
CA GLY A 595 3.74 9.19 -18.57
C GLY A 595 4.64 8.03 -18.16
N LYS A 596 5.90 8.37 -17.85
CA LYS A 596 6.95 7.38 -17.56
C LYS A 596 6.65 6.60 -16.28
N ASP A 597 6.23 7.28 -15.22
CA ASP A 597 5.91 6.67 -13.93
C ASP A 597 4.77 5.64 -14.08
N PHE A 598 3.72 5.99 -14.85
CA PHE A 598 2.64 5.06 -15.17
C PHE A 598 3.16 3.82 -15.91
N ALA A 599 4.04 3.99 -16.90
CA ALA A 599 4.59 2.90 -17.69
C ALA A 599 5.48 1.94 -16.86
N GLU A 600 6.17 2.45 -15.84
CA GLU A 600 6.97 1.62 -14.94
C GLU A 600 6.11 0.71 -14.04
N GLU A 601 4.87 1.11 -13.76
CA GLU A 601 3.94 0.36 -12.91
C GLU A 601 2.99 -0.57 -13.68
N VAL A 602 2.87 -0.42 -15.01
CA VAL A 602 2.04 -1.30 -15.85
C VAL A 602 2.73 -2.63 -16.11
N ARG A 603 2.02 -3.73 -15.88
CA ARG A 603 2.49 -5.06 -16.26
C ARG A 603 2.34 -5.29 -17.75
N ILE A 604 3.39 -5.82 -18.38
CA ILE A 604 3.37 -6.26 -19.77
C ILE A 604 3.64 -7.76 -19.76
N ILE A 605 2.68 -8.55 -20.24
CA ILE A 605 2.72 -10.01 -20.19
C ILE A 605 2.85 -10.60 -21.60
N TYR A 606 3.46 -11.78 -21.71
CA TYR A 606 3.62 -12.46 -22.99
C TYR A 606 2.40 -13.34 -23.30
N GLY A 607 1.76 -13.12 -24.46
CA GLY A 607 0.55 -13.82 -24.91
C GLY A 607 0.77 -14.79 -26.08
N GLY A 608 2.01 -15.11 -26.40
CA GLY A 608 2.33 -16.15 -27.38
C GLY A 608 2.25 -17.58 -26.82
N SER A 609 2.81 -18.54 -27.53
CA SER A 609 2.82 -19.94 -27.07
C SER A 609 3.77 -20.12 -25.89
N VAL A 610 3.20 -20.40 -24.71
CA VAL A 610 3.93 -20.71 -23.46
C VAL A 610 3.67 -22.16 -23.08
N THR A 611 4.73 -22.87 -22.76
CA THR A 611 4.74 -24.26 -22.31
C THR A 611 5.69 -24.41 -21.12
N PRO A 612 5.63 -25.51 -20.34
CA PRO A 612 6.60 -25.74 -19.27
C PRO A 612 8.07 -25.69 -19.75
N GLY A 613 8.33 -26.12 -21.00
CA GLY A 613 9.68 -26.19 -21.55
C GLY A 613 10.29 -24.84 -21.98
N ASN A 614 9.47 -23.77 -22.20
CA ASN A 614 9.97 -22.46 -22.63
C ASN A 614 9.65 -21.32 -21.66
N SER A 615 8.81 -21.57 -20.66
CA SER A 615 8.34 -20.55 -19.71
C SER A 615 9.48 -19.88 -18.94
N GLY A 616 10.44 -20.65 -18.42
CA GLY A 616 11.54 -20.10 -17.64
C GLY A 616 12.41 -19.11 -18.43
N GLY A 617 12.68 -19.37 -19.72
CA GLY A 617 13.44 -18.44 -20.56
C GLY A 617 12.69 -17.15 -20.88
N ILE A 618 11.38 -17.21 -21.06
CA ILE A 618 10.52 -16.06 -21.37
C ILE A 618 10.26 -15.23 -20.10
N LEU A 619 9.87 -15.86 -19.00
CA LEU A 619 9.47 -15.19 -17.77
C LEU A 619 10.65 -14.58 -17.00
N SER A 620 11.89 -15.04 -17.27
CA SER A 620 13.10 -14.45 -16.70
C SER A 620 13.51 -13.12 -17.34
N GLN A 621 12.85 -12.70 -18.44
CA GLN A 621 13.18 -11.44 -19.10
C GLN A 621 12.72 -10.23 -18.28
N PRO A 622 13.52 -9.16 -18.18
CA PRO A 622 13.29 -8.02 -17.25
C PRO A 622 11.93 -7.31 -17.42
N ASP A 623 11.44 -7.16 -18.65
CA ASP A 623 10.18 -6.48 -18.95
C ASP A 623 8.99 -7.43 -19.16
N VAL A 624 9.19 -8.74 -19.01
CA VAL A 624 8.12 -9.74 -19.10
C VAL A 624 7.54 -9.97 -17.70
N ASN A 625 6.38 -9.36 -17.43
CA ASN A 625 5.74 -9.40 -16.11
C ASN A 625 4.69 -10.53 -16.01
N GLY A 626 4.89 -11.65 -16.70
CA GLY A 626 4.00 -12.81 -16.68
C GLY A 626 3.57 -13.28 -18.06
N ALA A 627 2.51 -14.10 -18.12
CA ALA A 627 2.00 -14.65 -19.36
C ALA A 627 0.47 -14.77 -19.42
N LEU A 628 -0.08 -14.69 -20.63
CA LEU A 628 -1.46 -15.08 -20.95
C LEU A 628 -1.39 -16.43 -21.66
N VAL A 629 -1.63 -17.51 -20.92
CA VAL A 629 -1.44 -18.90 -21.37
C VAL A 629 -2.74 -19.44 -21.98
N GLY A 630 -2.68 -19.96 -23.19
CA GLY A 630 -3.80 -20.60 -23.88
C GLY A 630 -3.87 -22.11 -23.59
N GLY A 631 -3.64 -22.94 -24.61
CA GLY A 631 -3.82 -24.41 -24.54
C GLY A 631 -3.13 -25.13 -23.37
N ALA A 632 -1.95 -24.69 -22.98
CA ALA A 632 -1.23 -25.27 -21.81
C ALA A 632 -1.92 -24.98 -20.46
N SER A 633 -2.86 -24.04 -20.40
CA SER A 633 -3.64 -23.77 -19.18
C SER A 633 -4.93 -24.61 -19.06
N LEU A 634 -5.23 -25.47 -20.02
CA LEU A 634 -6.38 -26.38 -19.93
C LEU A 634 -6.10 -27.57 -18.99
N GLY A 635 -4.85 -27.91 -18.74
CA GLY A 635 -4.42 -28.89 -17.76
C GLY A 635 -3.78 -28.19 -16.56
N SER A 636 -4.24 -28.52 -15.38
CA SER A 636 -3.73 -27.95 -14.11
C SER A 636 -2.24 -28.24 -13.90
N GLU A 637 -1.78 -29.47 -14.16
CA GLU A 637 -0.38 -29.89 -14.04
C GLU A 637 0.53 -29.02 -14.92
N SER A 638 0.20 -28.89 -16.21
CA SER A 638 0.99 -28.08 -17.14
C SER A 638 1.02 -26.59 -16.76
N PHE A 639 -0.08 -26.07 -16.23
CA PHE A 639 -0.15 -24.69 -15.80
C PHE A 639 0.62 -24.45 -14.49
N LEU A 640 0.59 -25.40 -13.56
CA LEU A 640 1.38 -25.39 -12.33
C LEU A 640 2.89 -25.44 -12.64
N ASP A 641 3.32 -26.26 -13.61
CA ASP A 641 4.72 -26.31 -14.06
C ASP A 641 5.19 -24.97 -14.66
N ILE A 642 4.31 -24.28 -15.41
CA ILE A 642 4.60 -22.93 -15.91
C ILE A 642 4.73 -21.93 -14.75
N LEU A 643 3.84 -21.99 -13.77
CA LEU A 643 3.90 -21.15 -12.56
C LEU A 643 5.18 -21.39 -11.76
N ALA A 644 5.64 -22.64 -11.68
CA ALA A 644 6.86 -22.99 -10.96
C ALA A 644 8.14 -22.44 -11.60
N SER A 645 8.06 -21.93 -12.84
CA SER A 645 9.19 -21.31 -13.54
C SER A 645 9.34 -19.80 -13.30
N LEU A 646 8.49 -19.19 -12.49
CA LEU A 646 8.59 -17.80 -12.02
C LEU A 646 9.64 -17.70 -10.91
#